data_b57196ada23f80efec34fd2cd56f288a
#
_entry.id   b57196ada23f80efec34fd2cd56f288a
#
_cell.length_a   1.000
_cell.length_b   1.000
_cell.length_c   1.000
_cell.angle_alpha   90.00
_cell.angle_beta   90.00
_cell.angle_gamma   90.00
#
_symmetry.space_group_name_H-M   'P 1'
#
loop_
_entity.id
_entity.type
_entity.pdbx_description
1 polymer ?
#
loop_
_entity_poly.entity_id
_entity_poly.type
_entity_poly.pdbx_seq_one_letter_code
_entity_poly.pdbx_strand_id
1 'polypeptide(L)'
;TQKAHALAVRRRLNELRERLGVRFPVYVLFTKADLIAGFTEFFDDLGKEEREQVWGFTLPLETSRSEQPAVAGFDQEFGRLMGQLNAQMLEKMQRETDPQRRALIAGFPAQVASVRRVARDFLTEIFQDNRFENRHMLRGVYMTSGTQEGTPIDRLMLGMAQTFGIGRQAIGSGQGTGRSYFLTRLLESVIFNEAGLVSADDKVERRYRWTQRAAIAATILIALGMGALWVRSYLGNTDLIQEAAGKVENYQQAATSLPPSPVGDTDLPPVVLALNELRDLPANPVLTDPDPERKVRYGLYQGEVIGTQAAQTYRAALNQRLLPRLLVRLEQQIEGNINNPDTLYEALKIYLMLGLQGPMNPDLVKEWMQTDWSIAYPGVTRQELRDDLTDHLEALLSQPMEEIALNGPLVDRVQGILTELPLAQRVYNGIINSSVATALPKWRVTEAGGPAVARVLVRSSGKALNDGIEGIYTYDGFNDVFLSEAVSVAERVRDESWVLGERGEQIQTEGALLQLSRDVLDLYYNDYIARYDGVLADLDIIPMESLSHAVEVTNVLSGPTSPIVNILTEISNETKLTEDREVVNTEALSQGASSVIGIETRTNLSIQSQIILEALTSAVGQNSGEPPRPPGYYVEERFRWLHELVERPEGQPS
;
A
#
# COMPACT_ATOMS: atom_id res chain seq x y z
N THR A 1 -56.27 25.73 51.07
CA THR A 1 -55.96 24.32 50.62
C THR A 1 -56.40 24.06 49.18
N GLN A 2 -57.61 24.52 48.70
CA GLN A 2 -58.07 24.29 47.32
C GLN A 2 -57.16 24.95 46.27
N LYS A 3 -56.71 26.18 46.50
CA LYS A 3 -55.80 26.88 45.60
C LYS A 3 -54.47 26.17 45.49
N ALA A 4 -53.89 25.67 46.59
CA ALA A 4 -52.67 24.90 46.56
C ALA A 4 -52.82 23.59 45.75
N HIS A 5 -53.99 22.94 45.83
CA HIS A 5 -54.26 21.73 45.04
C HIS A 5 -54.41 22.05 43.54
N ALA A 6 -55.12 23.13 43.18
CA ALA A 6 -55.21 23.57 41.80
C ALA A 6 -53.90 23.89 41.19
N LEU A 7 -53.00 24.58 41.92
CA LEU A 7 -51.62 24.87 41.47
C LEU A 7 -50.75 23.60 41.30
N ALA A 8 -50.97 22.61 42.20
CA ALA A 8 -50.25 21.33 42.06
C ALA A 8 -50.67 20.57 40.78
N VAL A 9 -52.03 20.53 40.51
CA VAL A 9 -52.56 19.94 39.28
C VAL A 9 -51.99 20.67 38.04
N ARG A 10 -52.04 22.00 38.03
CA ARG A 10 -51.49 22.81 36.93
C ARG A 10 -50.00 22.51 36.68
N ARG A 11 -49.20 22.44 37.74
CA ARG A 11 -47.77 22.09 37.62
C ARG A 11 -47.59 20.72 36.98
N ARG A 12 -48.39 19.73 37.36
CA ARG A 12 -48.35 18.40 36.77
C ARG A 12 -48.75 18.38 35.31
N LEU A 13 -49.74 19.12 34.92
CA LEU A 13 -50.13 19.24 33.51
C LEU A 13 -49.03 19.88 32.67
N ASN A 14 -48.36 20.91 33.18
CA ASN A 14 -47.23 21.53 32.53
C ASN A 14 -46.05 20.54 32.41
N GLU A 15 -45.72 19.84 33.50
CA GLU A 15 -44.65 18.84 33.53
C GLU A 15 -44.90 17.71 32.50
N LEU A 16 -46.11 17.18 32.44
CA LEU A 16 -46.48 16.14 31.47
C LEU A 16 -46.33 16.64 30.03
N ARG A 17 -46.81 17.88 29.77
CA ARG A 17 -46.71 18.47 28.44
C ARG A 17 -45.24 18.68 28.01
N GLU A 18 -44.43 19.20 28.93
CA GLU A 18 -42.99 19.43 28.66
C GLU A 18 -42.25 18.12 28.44
N ARG A 19 -42.51 17.09 29.26
CA ARG A 19 -41.82 15.79 29.13
C ARG A 19 -42.26 15.00 27.90
N LEU A 20 -43.56 15.01 27.59
CA LEU A 20 -44.08 14.24 26.45
C LEU A 20 -43.99 14.99 25.13
N GLY A 21 -43.82 16.32 25.16
CA GLY A 21 -43.76 17.13 23.94
C GLY A 21 -45.06 17.11 23.13
N VAL A 22 -46.19 16.77 23.78
CA VAL A 22 -47.47 16.62 23.12
C VAL A 22 -48.52 17.51 23.79
N ARG A 23 -49.49 17.95 22.99
CA ARG A 23 -50.69 18.62 23.45
C ARG A 23 -51.77 17.56 23.59
N PHE A 24 -52.33 17.43 24.79
CA PHE A 24 -53.34 16.43 25.08
C PHE A 24 -54.64 17.06 25.65
N PRO A 25 -55.80 16.47 25.41
CA PRO A 25 -57.06 16.89 26.02
C PRO A 25 -57.08 16.56 27.52
N VAL A 26 -57.60 17.46 28.30
CA VAL A 26 -57.77 17.28 29.75
C VAL A 26 -59.29 17.22 30.07
N TYR A 27 -59.69 16.15 30.73
CA TYR A 27 -61.05 15.92 31.20
C TYR A 27 -61.03 16.00 32.72
N VAL A 28 -61.95 16.79 33.28
CA VAL A 28 -62.02 16.95 34.71
C VAL A 28 -63.25 16.15 35.22
N LEU A 29 -62.98 15.20 36.12
CA LEU A 29 -63.98 14.35 36.73
C LEU A 29 -64.12 14.69 38.20
N PHE A 30 -65.26 15.19 38.57
CA PHE A 30 -65.68 15.34 39.97
C PHE A 30 -66.27 14.01 40.43
N THR A 31 -65.44 13.23 41.12
CA THR A 31 -65.80 11.91 41.63
C THR A 31 -66.60 12.04 42.95
N LYS A 32 -67.23 10.95 43.37
CA LYS A 32 -68.04 10.89 44.60
C LYS A 32 -69.19 11.87 44.57
N ALA A 33 -69.84 12.01 43.41
CA ALA A 33 -71.05 12.85 43.28
C ALA A 33 -72.22 12.35 44.14
N ASP A 34 -72.21 11.07 44.52
CA ASP A 34 -73.17 10.45 45.48
C ASP A 34 -73.10 11.08 46.86
N LEU A 35 -72.01 11.79 47.20
CA LEU A 35 -71.97 12.56 48.47
C LEU A 35 -72.73 13.89 48.41
N ILE A 36 -73.26 14.27 47.27
CA ILE A 36 -74.19 15.43 47.18
C ILE A 36 -75.55 15.01 47.72
N ALA A 37 -76.05 15.70 48.71
CA ALA A 37 -77.36 15.38 49.33
C ALA A 37 -78.48 15.34 48.28
N GLY A 38 -79.22 14.24 48.26
CA GLY A 38 -80.35 13.98 47.32
C GLY A 38 -79.85 13.27 46.01
N PHE A 39 -78.60 12.97 45.86
CA PHE A 39 -78.06 12.27 44.64
C PHE A 39 -78.70 10.89 44.49
N THR A 40 -78.67 10.08 45.56
CA THR A 40 -79.20 8.71 45.53
C THR A 40 -80.68 8.71 45.26
N GLU A 41 -81.42 9.55 45.92
CA GLU A 41 -82.84 9.65 45.75
C GLU A 41 -83.25 10.17 44.38
N PHE A 42 -82.45 11.06 43.80
CA PHE A 42 -82.69 11.62 42.47
C PHE A 42 -82.38 10.62 41.32
N PHE A 43 -81.43 9.73 41.52
CA PHE A 43 -80.98 8.81 40.50
C PHE A 43 -81.25 7.32 40.79
N ASP A 44 -81.97 6.98 41.86
CA ASP A 44 -82.25 5.60 42.26
C ASP A 44 -83.14 4.85 41.24
N ASP A 45 -84.00 5.57 40.54
CA ASP A 45 -84.85 5.05 39.50
C ASP A 45 -84.16 4.70 38.18
N LEU A 46 -82.87 5.06 37.99
CA LEU A 46 -82.18 4.80 36.78
C LEU A 46 -81.84 3.32 36.61
N GLY A 47 -82.20 2.76 35.45
CA GLY A 47 -81.73 1.45 34.99
C GLY A 47 -80.25 1.36 34.80
N LYS A 48 -79.68 0.17 34.51
CA LYS A 48 -78.23 -0.04 34.30
C LYS A 48 -77.67 0.82 33.15
N GLU A 49 -78.34 0.84 32.01
CA GLU A 49 -77.94 1.59 30.83
C GLU A 49 -78.00 3.11 31.04
N GLU A 50 -78.97 3.58 31.80
CA GLU A 50 -79.14 5.01 32.12
C GLU A 50 -78.10 5.50 33.11
N ARG A 51 -77.65 4.66 34.04
CA ARG A 51 -76.54 4.97 34.95
C ARG A 51 -75.18 5.00 34.26
N GLU A 52 -75.08 4.35 33.11
CA GLU A 52 -73.84 4.38 32.28
C GLU A 52 -73.76 5.66 31.45
N GLN A 53 -74.83 6.47 31.32
CA GLN A 53 -74.80 7.72 30.56
C GLN A 53 -73.84 8.73 31.13
N VAL A 54 -73.57 9.77 30.34
CA VAL A 54 -72.61 10.83 30.71
C VAL A 54 -73.34 11.93 31.45
N TRP A 55 -72.93 12.25 32.67
CA TRP A 55 -73.44 13.39 33.41
C TRP A 55 -72.40 14.48 33.52
N GLY A 56 -72.48 15.50 32.71
CA GLY A 56 -71.59 16.59 32.57
C GLY A 56 -71.66 17.19 31.17
N PHE A 57 -70.62 17.85 30.74
CA PHE A 57 -70.58 18.48 29.42
C PHE A 57 -69.18 18.47 28.81
N THR A 58 -69.14 18.36 27.48
CA THR A 58 -67.96 18.46 26.65
C THR A 58 -67.89 19.86 26.05
N LEU A 59 -66.76 20.55 26.18
CA LEU A 59 -66.56 21.87 25.60
C LEU A 59 -66.25 21.74 24.10
N PRO A 60 -66.78 22.66 23.25
CA PRO A 60 -66.48 22.63 21.83
C PRO A 60 -64.94 22.71 21.55
N LEU A 61 -64.45 21.97 20.55
CA LEU A 61 -63.02 21.93 20.20
C LEU A 61 -62.56 23.31 19.74
N GLU A 62 -63.44 24.10 19.11
CA GLU A 62 -63.12 25.45 18.65
C GLU A 62 -62.82 26.39 19.83
N THR A 63 -63.47 26.22 20.97
CA THR A 63 -63.17 26.98 22.19
C THR A 63 -61.77 26.71 22.70
N SER A 64 -61.30 25.48 22.57
CA SER A 64 -59.91 25.10 22.93
C SER A 64 -58.85 25.63 21.97
N ARG A 65 -59.21 26.03 20.75
CA ARG A 65 -58.36 26.61 19.72
C ARG A 65 -58.47 28.13 19.64
N SER A 66 -59.51 28.73 20.21
CA SER A 66 -59.72 30.19 20.23
C SER A 66 -58.83 30.87 21.28
N GLU A 67 -58.70 32.20 21.20
CA GLU A 67 -58.01 33.01 22.22
C GLU A 67 -58.81 33.19 23.51
N GLN A 68 -60.03 32.65 23.60
CA GLN A 68 -60.84 32.71 24.78
C GLN A 68 -60.30 31.84 25.93
N PRO A 69 -60.47 32.21 27.20
CA PRO A 69 -60.08 31.39 28.35
C PRO A 69 -60.62 29.98 28.26
N ALA A 70 -59.84 28.96 28.63
CA ALA A 70 -60.24 27.56 28.56
C ALA A 70 -61.50 27.22 29.32
N VAL A 71 -61.90 28.04 30.31
CA VAL A 71 -63.07 27.91 31.17
C VAL A 71 -64.21 28.77 30.69
N ALA A 72 -64.13 29.52 29.60
CA ALA A 72 -65.10 30.48 29.15
C ALA A 72 -66.53 29.88 28.94
N GLY A 73 -66.61 28.63 28.44
CA GLY A 73 -67.86 27.91 28.21
C GLY A 73 -68.43 27.24 29.43
N PHE A 74 -67.75 27.21 30.58
CA PHE A 74 -68.16 26.46 31.75
C PHE A 74 -69.50 26.90 32.30
N ASP A 75 -69.73 28.22 32.50
CA ASP A 75 -70.90 28.75 33.08
C ASP A 75 -72.19 28.51 32.24
N GLN A 76 -72.03 28.58 30.92
CA GLN A 76 -73.09 28.31 29.97
C GLN A 76 -73.53 26.84 30.01
N GLU A 77 -72.51 25.94 29.88
CA GLU A 77 -72.78 24.51 29.85
C GLU A 77 -73.26 23.97 31.21
N PHE A 78 -72.72 24.49 32.31
CA PHE A 78 -73.19 24.17 33.64
C PHE A 78 -74.66 24.67 33.84
N GLY A 79 -74.96 25.82 33.29
CA GLY A 79 -76.37 26.34 33.31
C GLY A 79 -77.33 25.43 32.53
N ARG A 80 -76.88 24.85 31.37
CA ARG A 80 -77.69 23.87 30.63
C ARG A 80 -77.87 22.57 31.43
N LEU A 81 -76.85 22.09 32.10
CA LEU A 81 -76.90 20.93 32.97
C LEU A 81 -77.91 21.16 34.10
N MET A 82 -77.91 22.34 34.72
CA MET A 82 -78.87 22.73 35.76
C MET A 82 -80.29 22.82 35.25
N GLY A 83 -80.44 23.32 34.00
CA GLY A 83 -81.80 23.34 33.36
C GLY A 83 -82.39 21.95 33.19
N GLN A 84 -81.57 20.98 32.77
CA GLN A 84 -81.94 19.57 32.62
C GLN A 84 -82.32 18.93 33.96
N LEU A 85 -81.51 19.14 35.01
CA LEU A 85 -81.80 18.63 36.35
C LEU A 85 -83.12 19.21 36.89
N ASN A 86 -83.36 20.52 36.74
CA ASN A 86 -84.59 21.15 37.16
C ASN A 86 -85.82 20.62 36.38
N ALA A 87 -85.66 20.34 35.06
CA ALA A 87 -86.77 19.77 34.27
C ALA A 87 -87.11 18.34 34.73
N GLN A 88 -86.15 17.53 35.07
CA GLN A 88 -86.32 16.15 35.55
C GLN A 88 -86.89 16.13 37.02
N MET A 89 -86.53 17.11 37.81
CA MET A 89 -86.89 17.20 39.23
C MET A 89 -88.39 17.09 39.43
N LEU A 90 -89.20 17.84 38.67
CA LEU A 90 -90.64 17.86 38.81
C LEU A 90 -91.26 16.48 38.56
N GLU A 91 -90.85 15.79 37.53
CA GLU A 91 -91.29 14.44 37.19
C GLU A 91 -90.95 13.43 38.29
N LYS A 92 -89.72 13.46 38.76
CA LYS A 92 -89.23 12.56 39.82
C LYS A 92 -89.95 12.80 41.14
N MET A 93 -90.21 14.06 41.47
CA MET A 93 -91.02 14.42 42.66
C MET A 93 -92.45 13.88 42.58
N GLN A 94 -93.08 13.83 41.41
CA GLN A 94 -94.43 13.29 41.21
C GLN A 94 -94.48 11.76 41.38
N ARG A 95 -93.38 11.05 41.03
CA ARG A 95 -93.31 9.60 41.15
C ARG A 95 -92.88 9.11 42.54
N GLU A 96 -92.28 9.95 43.33
CA GLU A 96 -91.85 9.60 44.70
C GLU A 96 -92.97 9.80 45.72
N THR A 97 -93.24 8.77 46.50
CA THR A 97 -94.33 8.78 47.49
C THR A 97 -93.83 9.16 48.88
N ASP A 98 -92.57 8.92 49.21
CA ASP A 98 -91.97 9.26 50.51
C ASP A 98 -91.74 10.78 50.63
N PRO A 99 -92.32 11.49 51.57
CA PRO A 99 -92.13 12.94 51.74
C PRO A 99 -90.71 13.35 52.03
N GLN A 100 -89.94 12.51 52.74
CA GLN A 100 -88.53 12.80 53.05
C GLN A 100 -87.64 12.66 51.80
N ARG A 101 -87.80 11.59 51.01
CA ARG A 101 -87.12 11.41 49.77
C ARG A 101 -87.49 12.49 48.74
N ARG A 102 -88.75 12.88 48.67
CA ARG A 102 -89.25 13.96 47.82
C ARG A 102 -88.61 15.30 48.15
N ALA A 103 -88.36 15.60 49.44
CA ALA A 103 -87.64 16.81 49.85
C ALA A 103 -86.18 16.78 49.43
N LEU A 104 -85.54 15.61 49.47
CA LEU A 104 -84.14 15.43 48.97
C LEU A 104 -84.06 15.56 47.45
N ILE A 105 -85.02 15.00 46.70
CA ILE A 105 -85.11 15.15 45.24
C ILE A 105 -85.33 16.64 44.89
N ALA A 106 -86.17 17.35 45.56
CA ALA A 106 -86.42 18.78 45.34
C ALA A 106 -85.19 19.64 45.65
N GLY A 107 -84.42 19.28 46.66
CA GLY A 107 -83.23 20.01 47.08
C GLY A 107 -81.99 19.72 46.22
N PHE A 108 -81.94 18.59 45.48
CA PHE A 108 -80.75 18.12 44.75
C PHE A 108 -80.25 19.11 43.72
N PRO A 109 -81.06 19.72 42.82
CA PRO A 109 -80.53 20.70 41.88
C PRO A 109 -79.83 21.90 42.56
N ALA A 110 -80.38 22.36 43.69
CA ALA A 110 -79.81 23.46 44.46
C ALA A 110 -78.44 23.06 45.10
N GLN A 111 -78.34 21.81 45.56
CA GLN A 111 -77.07 21.27 46.05
C GLN A 111 -76.02 21.21 44.95
N VAL A 112 -76.39 20.74 43.77
CA VAL A 112 -75.45 20.72 42.57
C VAL A 112 -75.08 22.15 42.17
N ALA A 113 -76.09 23.10 42.18
CA ALA A 113 -75.82 24.51 41.90
C ALA A 113 -74.77 25.12 42.85
N SER A 114 -74.80 24.69 44.13
CA SER A 114 -73.82 25.16 45.14
C SER A 114 -72.37 24.78 44.82
N VAL A 115 -72.19 23.74 44.03
CA VAL A 115 -70.82 23.28 43.57
C VAL A 115 -70.31 24.18 42.46
N ARG A 116 -71.18 24.85 41.69
CA ARG A 116 -70.78 25.63 40.50
C ARG A 116 -69.63 26.61 40.74
N ARG A 117 -69.81 27.44 41.78
CA ARG A 117 -68.76 28.47 42.07
C ARG A 117 -67.42 27.86 42.41
N VAL A 118 -67.44 26.86 43.28
CA VAL A 118 -66.20 26.21 43.74
C VAL A 118 -65.51 25.46 42.59
N ALA A 119 -66.31 24.77 41.75
CA ALA A 119 -65.76 24.07 40.56
C ALA A 119 -65.19 25.07 39.54
N ARG A 120 -65.92 26.19 39.29
CA ARG A 120 -65.43 27.24 38.37
C ARG A 120 -64.10 27.86 38.86
N ASP A 121 -64.04 28.26 40.14
CA ASP A 121 -62.87 28.89 40.73
C ASP A 121 -61.68 27.93 40.70
N PHE A 122 -61.92 26.64 40.98
CA PHE A 122 -60.85 25.59 40.88
C PHE A 122 -60.38 25.39 39.45
N LEU A 123 -61.27 25.29 38.47
CA LEU A 123 -60.92 25.15 37.07
C LEU A 123 -60.18 26.39 36.51
N THR A 124 -60.62 27.58 36.93
CA THR A 124 -60.01 28.85 36.54
C THR A 124 -58.59 28.89 37.01
N GLU A 125 -58.29 28.46 38.23
CA GLU A 125 -56.91 28.44 38.76
C GLU A 125 -56.03 27.41 38.02
N ILE A 126 -56.60 26.26 37.62
CA ILE A 126 -55.85 25.24 36.86
C ILE A 126 -55.55 25.69 35.42
N PHE A 127 -56.62 26.23 34.75
CA PHE A 127 -56.55 26.53 33.31
C PHE A 127 -56.41 28.03 33.01
N GLN A 128 -55.93 28.82 33.99
CA GLN A 128 -55.68 30.24 33.83
C GLN A 128 -54.58 30.44 32.77
N ASP A 129 -54.84 31.30 31.79
CA ASP A 129 -53.90 31.64 30.77
C ASP A 129 -52.73 32.44 31.34
N ASN A 130 -51.53 32.04 31.02
CA ASN A 130 -50.28 32.73 31.35
C ASN A 130 -49.44 32.87 30.07
N ARG A 131 -48.84 34.03 29.87
CA ARG A 131 -47.98 34.29 28.71
C ARG A 131 -46.75 33.40 28.67
N PHE A 132 -46.34 32.86 29.80
CA PHE A 132 -45.13 32.05 29.94
C PHE A 132 -45.40 30.54 29.91
N GLU A 133 -46.65 30.12 29.97
CA GLU A 133 -47.06 28.70 30.00
C GLU A 133 -47.92 28.38 28.78
N ASN A 134 -47.78 27.18 28.30
CA ASN A 134 -48.60 26.72 27.19
C ASN A 134 -50.03 26.43 27.65
N ARG A 135 -51.01 26.81 26.85
CA ARG A 135 -52.43 26.55 27.10
C ARG A 135 -52.73 25.06 27.17
N HIS A 136 -53.46 24.65 28.22
CA HIS A 136 -54.00 23.29 28.31
C HIS A 136 -55.38 23.23 27.65
N MET A 137 -55.67 22.11 27.01
CA MET A 137 -56.95 21.86 26.33
C MET A 137 -57.96 21.25 27.31
N LEU A 138 -58.76 22.08 27.98
CA LEU A 138 -59.90 21.59 28.76
C LEU A 138 -61.00 21.12 27.79
N ARG A 139 -61.29 19.80 27.81
CA ARG A 139 -62.31 19.20 26.91
C ARG A 139 -63.66 19.02 27.55
N GLY A 140 -63.72 18.75 28.83
CA GLY A 140 -65.00 18.53 29.47
C GLY A 140 -64.94 18.47 30.98
N VAL A 141 -66.04 18.62 31.56
CA VAL A 141 -66.27 18.56 33.03
C VAL A 141 -67.41 17.62 33.32
N TYR A 142 -67.18 16.61 34.15
CA TYR A 142 -68.09 15.52 34.38
C TYR A 142 -68.20 15.25 35.87
N MET A 143 -69.42 14.76 36.30
CA MET A 143 -69.69 14.31 37.65
C MET A 143 -69.90 12.80 37.62
N THR A 144 -69.20 12.07 38.46
CA THR A 144 -69.24 10.60 38.48
C THR A 144 -69.30 10.07 39.90
N SER A 145 -69.84 8.89 40.07
CA SER A 145 -69.80 8.16 41.33
C SER A 145 -69.35 6.71 41.03
N GLY A 146 -68.34 6.21 41.70
CA GLY A 146 -67.87 4.81 41.59
C GLY A 146 -68.63 3.94 42.63
N THR A 147 -68.06 3.92 43.83
CA THR A 147 -68.62 3.18 44.96
C THR A 147 -69.26 4.16 45.97
N GLN A 148 -70.42 3.85 46.45
CA GLN A 148 -71.11 4.68 47.44
C GLN A 148 -70.58 4.35 48.86
N GLU A 149 -69.48 4.97 49.23
CA GLU A 149 -68.89 4.90 50.55
C GLU A 149 -68.81 6.32 51.14
N GLY A 150 -69.48 6.54 52.25
CA GLY A 150 -69.50 7.82 52.99
C GLY A 150 -70.87 8.40 53.25
N THR A 151 -70.89 9.46 54.06
CA THR A 151 -72.14 10.17 54.39
C THR A 151 -72.40 11.34 53.44
N PRO A 152 -73.56 11.50 52.86
CA PRO A 152 -73.92 12.64 52.03
C PRO A 152 -73.68 13.99 52.71
N ILE A 153 -73.13 14.93 51.95
CA ILE A 153 -72.84 16.29 52.43
C ILE A 153 -73.96 17.25 51.97
N ASP A 154 -74.71 17.77 52.91
CA ASP A 154 -75.60 18.87 52.62
C ASP A 154 -74.90 20.21 52.75
N ARG A 155 -74.51 20.79 51.61
CA ARG A 155 -73.77 22.05 51.55
C ARG A 155 -74.65 23.26 51.91
N LEU A 156 -75.93 23.19 51.65
CA LEU A 156 -76.84 24.26 51.98
C LEU A 156 -77.09 24.33 53.50
N MET A 157 -77.30 23.18 54.13
CA MET A 157 -77.47 23.11 55.59
C MET A 157 -76.15 23.47 56.30
N LEU A 158 -75.01 23.08 55.75
CA LEU A 158 -73.69 23.47 56.30
C LEU A 158 -73.50 24.99 56.26
N GLY A 159 -73.86 25.63 55.14
CA GLY A 159 -73.86 27.09 55.02
C GLY A 159 -74.78 27.81 55.96
N MET A 160 -75.98 27.31 56.10
CA MET A 160 -76.99 27.85 57.06
C MET A 160 -76.58 27.61 58.51
N ALA A 161 -76.03 26.44 58.83
CA ALA A 161 -75.52 26.15 60.17
C ALA A 161 -74.39 27.07 60.56
N GLN A 162 -73.48 27.42 59.62
CA GLN A 162 -72.39 28.41 59.85
C GLN A 162 -72.96 29.84 60.03
N THR A 163 -74.01 30.19 59.31
CA THR A 163 -74.58 31.54 59.36
C THR A 163 -75.56 31.78 60.56
N PHE A 164 -76.26 30.73 60.94
CA PHE A 164 -77.34 30.84 61.95
C PHE A 164 -77.09 30.01 63.22
N GLY A 165 -75.91 29.34 63.38
CA GLY A 165 -75.60 28.60 64.61
C GLY A 165 -76.47 27.35 64.87
N ILE A 166 -77.11 26.79 63.85
CA ILE A 166 -78.02 25.63 63.99
C ILE A 166 -77.19 24.33 64.04
N GLY A 167 -77.47 23.50 65.06
CA GLY A 167 -76.72 22.23 65.24
C GLY A 167 -76.83 21.26 64.06
N ARG A 168 -75.83 20.51 63.82
CA ARG A 168 -75.71 19.50 62.73
C ARG A 168 -76.75 18.38 62.97
N GLN A 169 -77.79 18.28 62.17
CA GLN A 169 -78.54 17.03 62.03
C GLN A 169 -77.81 16.12 61.04
N ALA A 170 -77.41 14.95 61.49
CA ALA A 170 -76.86 13.92 60.63
C ALA A 170 -78.01 13.37 59.74
N ILE A 171 -77.89 13.57 58.42
CA ILE A 171 -78.76 12.90 57.45
C ILE A 171 -78.32 11.41 57.48
N GLY A 172 -79.35 10.52 57.68
CA GLY A 172 -79.08 9.08 57.78
C GLY A 172 -78.27 8.53 56.65
N SER A 173 -77.31 7.68 57.01
CA SER A 173 -76.47 6.96 56.05
C SER A 173 -77.32 6.00 55.22
N GLY A 174 -77.63 6.36 53.97
CA GLY A 174 -78.13 5.38 53.01
C GLY A 174 -77.08 4.25 52.87
N GLN A 175 -77.53 3.00 52.97
CA GLN A 175 -76.69 1.85 52.68
C GLN A 175 -76.24 1.95 51.25
N GLY A 176 -74.93 2.09 51.02
CA GLY A 176 -74.31 2.13 49.72
C GLY A 176 -74.58 0.84 48.92
N THR A 177 -75.24 0.99 47.77
CA THR A 177 -75.70 -0.15 46.95
C THR A 177 -74.60 -0.68 46.04
N GLY A 178 -73.31 -0.20 46.13
CA GLY A 178 -72.22 -0.62 45.31
C GLY A 178 -72.39 -0.36 43.79
N ARG A 179 -73.20 0.58 43.39
CA ARG A 179 -73.58 0.91 42.02
C ARG A 179 -72.70 2.05 41.52
N SER A 180 -72.14 1.92 40.28
CA SER A 180 -71.47 3.03 39.61
C SER A 180 -72.40 3.89 38.81
N TYR A 181 -72.18 5.20 38.81
CA TYR A 181 -72.99 6.17 38.07
C TYR A 181 -72.10 7.05 37.19
N PHE A 182 -72.48 7.16 35.92
CA PHE A 182 -71.96 8.12 34.93
C PHE A 182 -70.49 7.95 34.59
N LEU A 183 -69.99 6.71 34.68
CA LEU A 183 -68.54 6.45 34.46
C LEU A 183 -68.25 5.68 33.16
N THR A 184 -69.04 4.62 32.86
CA THR A 184 -68.70 3.68 31.75
C THR A 184 -68.67 4.38 30.39
N ARG A 185 -69.76 4.98 29.96
CA ARG A 185 -69.89 5.69 28.70
C ARG A 185 -69.00 6.94 28.65
N LEU A 186 -68.70 7.56 29.78
CA LEU A 186 -67.73 8.66 29.83
C LEU A 186 -66.35 8.21 29.40
N LEU A 187 -65.88 7.07 29.88
CA LEU A 187 -64.61 6.54 29.50
C LEU A 187 -64.62 6.06 28.04
N GLU A 188 -65.54 5.21 27.66
CA GLU A 188 -65.58 4.58 26.34
C GLU A 188 -65.94 5.55 25.21
N SER A 189 -67.02 6.35 25.39
CA SER A 189 -67.55 7.13 24.27
C SER A 189 -67.00 8.56 24.20
N VAL A 190 -66.45 9.09 25.30
CA VAL A 190 -65.92 10.46 25.33
C VAL A 190 -64.40 10.43 25.41
N ILE A 191 -63.84 9.90 26.49
CA ILE A 191 -62.40 10.06 26.75
C ILE A 191 -61.58 9.23 25.77
N PHE A 192 -61.86 7.92 25.63
CA PHE A 192 -61.08 7.07 24.73
C PHE A 192 -61.36 7.33 23.26
N ASN A 193 -62.60 7.73 22.93
CA ASN A 193 -62.91 8.05 21.54
C ASN A 193 -62.20 9.33 21.04
N GLU A 194 -61.88 10.24 21.94
CA GLU A 194 -61.16 11.47 21.67
C GLU A 194 -59.60 11.28 21.79
N ALA A 195 -59.09 10.04 21.92
CA ALA A 195 -57.64 9.78 22.02
C ALA A 195 -56.84 10.36 20.83
N GLY A 196 -57.48 10.47 19.66
CA GLY A 196 -56.90 11.08 18.47
C GLY A 196 -56.63 12.60 18.55
N LEU A 197 -57.14 13.28 19.60
CA LEU A 197 -56.87 14.72 19.81
C LEU A 197 -55.49 15.01 20.40
N VAL A 198 -54.75 13.98 20.73
CA VAL A 198 -53.33 14.14 21.11
C VAL A 198 -52.52 14.56 19.89
N SER A 199 -51.92 15.72 19.94
CA SER A 199 -51.12 16.26 18.85
C SER A 199 -49.75 16.73 19.38
N ALA A 200 -48.74 16.77 18.50
CA ALA A 200 -47.46 17.35 18.86
C ALA A 200 -47.63 18.84 19.23
N ASP A 201 -46.85 19.30 20.19
CA ASP A 201 -46.83 20.72 20.55
C ASP A 201 -46.40 21.56 19.34
N ASP A 202 -47.03 22.67 19.07
CA ASP A 202 -46.77 23.56 17.91
C ASP A 202 -45.29 23.96 17.78
N LYS A 203 -44.59 24.12 18.90
CA LYS A 203 -43.14 24.39 18.89
C LYS A 203 -42.33 23.18 18.46
N VAL A 204 -42.69 21.98 18.94
CA VAL A 204 -42.05 20.72 18.60
C VAL A 204 -42.34 20.38 17.14
N GLU A 205 -43.59 20.54 16.70
CA GLU A 205 -43.99 20.29 15.31
C GLU A 205 -43.29 21.24 14.32
N ARG A 206 -43.16 22.53 14.66
CA ARG A 206 -42.43 23.50 13.84
C ARG A 206 -40.96 23.14 13.74
N ARG A 207 -40.34 22.75 14.86
CA ARG A 207 -38.93 22.29 14.87
C ARG A 207 -38.76 21.03 14.02
N TYR A 208 -39.65 20.06 14.15
CA TYR A 208 -39.64 18.82 13.37
C TYR A 208 -39.81 19.08 11.87
N ARG A 209 -40.74 19.95 11.47
CA ARG A 209 -40.92 20.33 10.06
C ARG A 209 -39.66 21.03 9.49
N TRP A 210 -39.01 21.88 10.29
CA TRP A 210 -37.77 22.52 9.88
C TRP A 210 -36.63 21.53 9.75
N THR A 211 -36.43 20.60 10.69
CA THR A 211 -35.41 19.56 10.62
C THR A 211 -35.65 18.60 9.45
N GLN A 212 -36.91 18.25 9.20
CA GLN A 212 -37.29 17.43 8.05
C GLN A 212 -36.96 18.12 6.71
N ARG A 213 -37.31 19.41 6.59
CA ARG A 213 -36.95 20.20 5.37
C ARG A 213 -35.46 20.34 5.20
N ALA A 214 -34.73 20.59 6.28
CA ALA A 214 -33.29 20.66 6.26
C ALA A 214 -32.63 19.31 5.85
N ALA A 215 -33.15 18.20 6.38
CA ALA A 215 -32.71 16.85 6.02
C ALA A 215 -32.96 16.55 4.53
N ILE A 216 -34.15 16.88 4.02
CA ILE A 216 -34.49 16.71 2.60
C ILE A 216 -33.57 17.59 1.73
N ALA A 217 -33.36 18.85 2.10
CA ALA A 217 -32.48 19.74 1.38
C ALA A 217 -31.02 19.22 1.37
N ALA A 218 -30.52 18.74 2.51
CA ALA A 218 -29.20 18.13 2.63
C ALA A 218 -29.08 16.88 1.74
N THR A 219 -30.09 16.01 1.74
CA THR A 219 -30.12 14.82 0.87
C THR A 219 -30.08 15.19 -0.61
N ILE A 220 -30.86 16.20 -1.01
CA ILE A 220 -30.86 16.69 -2.39
C ILE A 220 -29.50 17.28 -2.75
N LEU A 221 -28.88 18.06 -1.87
CA LEU A 221 -27.54 18.63 -2.10
C LEU A 221 -26.48 17.54 -2.24
N ILE A 222 -26.54 16.52 -1.37
CA ILE A 222 -25.63 15.36 -1.46
C ILE A 222 -25.85 14.61 -2.79
N ALA A 223 -27.10 14.36 -3.16
CA ALA A 223 -27.43 13.68 -4.40
C ALA A 223 -26.98 14.48 -5.64
N LEU A 224 -27.15 15.79 -5.64
CA LEU A 224 -26.66 16.68 -6.68
C LEU A 224 -25.13 16.72 -6.74
N GLY A 225 -24.48 16.78 -5.56
CA GLY A 225 -23.02 16.70 -5.45
C GLY A 225 -22.46 15.39 -5.99
N MET A 226 -23.05 14.25 -5.60
CA MET A 226 -22.68 12.94 -6.15
C MET A 226 -22.93 12.84 -7.65
N GLY A 227 -24.09 13.35 -8.11
CA GLY A 227 -24.42 13.42 -9.53
C GLY A 227 -23.40 14.24 -10.33
N ALA A 228 -22.98 15.39 -9.81
CA ALA A 228 -21.97 16.22 -10.43
C ALA A 228 -20.59 15.52 -10.48
N LEU A 229 -20.22 14.80 -9.40
CA LEU A 229 -19.00 14.00 -9.38
C LEU A 229 -19.05 12.84 -10.38
N TRP A 230 -20.20 12.19 -10.53
CA TRP A 230 -20.39 11.13 -11.52
C TRP A 230 -20.33 11.66 -12.95
N VAL A 231 -20.95 12.81 -13.23
CA VAL A 231 -20.85 13.45 -14.56
C VAL A 231 -19.39 13.80 -14.85
N ARG A 232 -18.67 14.38 -13.88
CA ARG A 232 -17.24 14.66 -14.01
C ARG A 232 -16.43 13.39 -14.27
N SER A 233 -16.71 12.32 -13.52
CA SER A 233 -16.05 11.02 -13.70
C SER A 233 -16.38 10.41 -15.07
N TYR A 234 -17.63 10.48 -15.50
CA TYR A 234 -18.05 10.01 -16.81
C TYR A 234 -17.31 10.71 -17.95
N LEU A 235 -17.27 12.04 -17.94
CA LEU A 235 -16.55 12.82 -18.94
C LEU A 235 -15.06 12.46 -18.96
N GLY A 236 -14.43 12.40 -17.79
CA GLY A 236 -13.01 12.03 -17.69
C GLY A 236 -12.72 10.61 -18.19
N ASN A 237 -13.62 9.65 -17.95
CA ASN A 237 -13.46 8.30 -18.50
C ASN A 237 -13.74 8.24 -20.02
N THR A 238 -14.64 9.07 -20.53
CA THR A 238 -14.85 9.19 -21.97
C THR A 238 -13.59 9.72 -22.66
N ASP A 239 -12.95 10.75 -22.10
CA ASP A 239 -11.67 11.27 -22.59
C ASP A 239 -10.59 10.18 -22.59
N LEU A 240 -10.48 9.42 -21.47
CA LEU A 240 -9.54 8.30 -21.35
C LEU A 240 -9.75 7.23 -22.43
N ILE A 241 -11.00 6.87 -22.69
CA ILE A 241 -11.34 5.87 -23.73
C ILE A 241 -11.02 6.42 -25.13
N GLN A 242 -11.31 7.69 -25.40
CA GLN A 242 -11.01 8.31 -26.69
C GLN A 242 -9.50 8.42 -26.93
N GLU A 243 -8.73 8.78 -25.91
CA GLU A 243 -7.27 8.80 -25.98
C GLU A 243 -6.72 7.40 -26.26
N ALA A 244 -7.19 6.37 -25.52
CA ALA A 244 -6.81 4.99 -25.78
C ALA A 244 -7.16 4.54 -27.21
N ALA A 245 -8.35 4.88 -27.69
CA ALA A 245 -8.78 4.55 -29.06
C ALA A 245 -7.89 5.22 -30.11
N GLY A 246 -7.53 6.49 -29.92
CA GLY A 246 -6.62 7.22 -30.81
C GLY A 246 -5.22 6.60 -30.88
N LYS A 247 -4.66 6.24 -29.70
CA LYS A 247 -3.36 5.55 -29.62
C LYS A 247 -3.38 4.18 -30.31
N VAL A 248 -4.46 3.40 -30.12
CA VAL A 248 -4.63 2.09 -30.80
C VAL A 248 -4.74 2.27 -32.32
N GLU A 249 -5.43 3.29 -32.80
CA GLU A 249 -5.52 3.58 -34.24
C GLU A 249 -4.14 3.95 -34.79
N ASN A 250 -3.39 4.81 -34.12
CA ASN A 250 -2.00 5.15 -34.49
C ASN A 250 -1.11 3.91 -34.55
N TYR A 251 -1.20 3.05 -33.52
CA TYR A 251 -0.48 1.78 -33.52
C TYR A 251 -0.84 0.90 -34.72
N GLN A 252 -2.13 0.77 -35.05
CA GLN A 252 -2.57 -0.02 -36.21
C GLN A 252 -2.00 0.53 -37.52
N GLN A 253 -1.98 1.87 -37.68
CA GLN A 253 -1.39 2.51 -38.84
C GLN A 253 0.11 2.25 -38.93
N ALA A 254 0.85 2.45 -37.81
CA ALA A 254 2.28 2.16 -37.74
C ALA A 254 2.58 0.67 -37.98
N ALA A 255 1.81 -0.22 -37.35
CA ALA A 255 1.98 -1.67 -37.49
C ALA A 255 1.68 -2.20 -38.92
N THR A 256 0.77 -1.55 -39.64
CA THR A 256 0.46 -1.91 -41.03
C THR A 256 1.63 -1.64 -41.98
N SER A 257 2.46 -0.67 -41.65
CA SER A 257 3.68 -0.33 -42.39
C SER A 257 4.85 -1.30 -42.15
N LEU A 258 4.76 -2.12 -41.07
CA LEU A 258 5.80 -3.08 -40.74
C LEU A 258 5.66 -4.37 -41.55
N PRO A 259 6.76 -4.97 -42.02
CA PRO A 259 6.73 -6.26 -42.71
C PRO A 259 6.00 -7.32 -41.88
N PRO A 260 5.18 -8.18 -42.45
CA PRO A 260 4.38 -9.17 -41.73
C PRO A 260 5.23 -10.28 -41.07
N SER A 261 6.46 -10.49 -41.51
CA SER A 261 7.37 -11.48 -40.95
C SER A 261 8.68 -10.82 -40.55
N PRO A 262 9.17 -11.03 -39.30
CA PRO A 262 10.41 -10.45 -38.82
C PRO A 262 11.67 -11.16 -39.33
N VAL A 263 11.55 -12.28 -40.01
CA VAL A 263 12.72 -13.09 -40.41
C VAL A 263 13.57 -12.31 -41.42
N GLY A 264 14.72 -11.79 -40.94
CA GLY A 264 15.64 -10.97 -41.74
C GLY A 264 15.48 -9.46 -41.61
N ASP A 265 14.44 -8.99 -40.91
CA ASP A 265 14.21 -7.57 -40.65
C ASP A 265 14.84 -7.16 -39.28
N THR A 266 15.83 -6.28 -39.33
CA THR A 266 16.53 -5.72 -38.16
C THR A 266 16.28 -4.21 -37.98
N ASP A 267 15.34 -3.64 -38.75
CA ASP A 267 15.05 -2.20 -38.66
C ASP A 267 14.21 -1.90 -37.41
N LEU A 268 14.85 -1.34 -36.39
CA LEU A 268 14.23 -1.05 -35.09
C LEU A 268 13.45 0.28 -35.04
N PRO A 269 13.85 1.39 -35.71
CA PRO A 269 13.15 2.66 -35.58
C PRO A 269 11.65 2.62 -35.90
N PRO A 270 11.15 1.97 -36.96
CA PRO A 270 9.72 1.88 -37.21
C PRO A 270 8.96 1.06 -36.15
N VAL A 271 9.63 0.06 -35.57
CA VAL A 271 9.05 -0.77 -34.49
C VAL A 271 8.92 0.04 -33.20
N VAL A 272 9.95 0.84 -32.89
CA VAL A 272 9.93 1.73 -31.70
C VAL A 272 8.78 2.71 -31.79
N LEU A 273 8.56 3.33 -32.96
CA LEU A 273 7.42 4.25 -33.17
C LEU A 273 6.07 3.56 -32.89
N ALA A 274 5.90 2.34 -33.34
CA ALA A 274 4.69 1.57 -33.06
C ALA A 274 4.59 1.18 -31.58
N LEU A 275 5.68 0.74 -30.96
CA LEU A 275 5.69 0.34 -29.56
C LEU A 275 5.45 1.51 -28.61
N ASN A 276 5.92 2.73 -28.94
CA ASN A 276 5.67 3.94 -28.18
C ASN A 276 4.17 4.22 -28.06
N GLU A 277 3.38 4.03 -29.13
CA GLU A 277 1.92 4.21 -29.07
C GLU A 277 1.25 3.24 -28.09
N LEU A 278 1.77 2.02 -27.97
CA LEU A 278 1.26 1.03 -27.01
C LEU A 278 1.81 1.26 -25.58
N ARG A 279 3.07 1.67 -25.46
CA ARG A 279 3.67 2.04 -24.17
C ARG A 279 2.87 3.17 -23.53
N ASP A 280 2.59 4.21 -24.31
CA ASP A 280 1.96 5.44 -23.86
C ASP A 280 0.43 5.35 -23.83
N LEU A 281 -0.16 4.14 -23.91
CA LEU A 281 -1.58 3.95 -23.66
C LEU A 281 -1.96 4.41 -22.25
N PRO A 282 -3.07 5.15 -22.11
CA PRO A 282 -3.47 5.65 -20.81
C PRO A 282 -3.71 4.51 -19.83
N ALA A 283 -3.32 4.72 -18.58
CA ALA A 283 -3.40 3.75 -17.49
C ALA A 283 -2.58 2.46 -17.69
N ASN A 284 -1.59 2.45 -18.60
CA ASN A 284 -0.68 1.33 -18.74
C ASN A 284 0.23 1.22 -17.49
N PRO A 285 0.14 0.14 -16.68
CA PRO A 285 0.87 0.00 -15.43
C PRO A 285 2.38 -0.27 -15.62
N VAL A 286 2.83 -0.51 -16.85
CA VAL A 286 4.25 -0.80 -17.14
C VAL A 286 5.13 0.42 -16.94
N LEU A 287 4.60 1.62 -17.15
CA LEU A 287 5.38 2.87 -17.11
C LEU A 287 4.86 3.94 -16.17
N THR A 288 3.63 3.81 -15.67
CA THR A 288 3.01 4.84 -14.83
C THR A 288 2.47 4.21 -13.56
N ASP A 289 2.76 4.82 -12.42
CA ASP A 289 2.03 4.52 -11.19
C ASP A 289 0.53 4.65 -11.48
N PRO A 290 -0.27 3.58 -11.30
CA PRO A 290 -1.67 3.54 -11.71
C PRO A 290 -2.60 4.40 -10.88
N ASP A 291 -2.08 5.44 -10.18
CA ASP A 291 -2.94 6.35 -9.42
C ASP A 291 -3.83 7.17 -10.38
N PRO A 292 -5.13 6.84 -10.46
CA PRO A 292 -6.02 7.49 -11.42
C PRO A 292 -6.13 8.98 -11.12
N GLU A 293 -6.09 9.82 -12.15
CA GLU A 293 -6.29 11.25 -12.01
C GLU A 293 -7.60 11.55 -11.24
N ARG A 294 -7.61 12.62 -10.45
CA ARG A 294 -8.79 13.01 -9.65
C ARG A 294 -10.08 13.14 -10.46
N LYS A 295 -9.98 13.50 -11.76
CA LYS A 295 -11.15 13.66 -12.63
C LYS A 295 -11.89 12.37 -12.95
N VAL A 296 -11.21 11.21 -12.94
CA VAL A 296 -11.79 9.90 -13.31
C VAL A 296 -12.18 9.04 -12.12
N ARG A 297 -11.83 9.42 -10.89
CA ARG A 297 -12.24 8.75 -9.65
C ARG A 297 -13.77 8.80 -9.51
N TYR A 298 -14.32 8.40 -8.43
CA TYR A 298 -15.76 8.39 -8.08
C TYR A 298 -16.58 7.23 -8.66
N GLY A 299 -15.94 6.06 -8.79
CA GLY A 299 -16.64 4.79 -9.00
C GLY A 299 -16.94 4.41 -10.46
N LEU A 300 -16.55 5.25 -11.43
CA LEU A 300 -16.71 4.94 -12.86
C LEU A 300 -15.37 4.70 -13.57
N TYR A 301 -14.27 4.62 -12.82
CA TYR A 301 -12.93 4.49 -13.40
C TYR A 301 -12.78 3.19 -14.20
N GLN A 302 -12.47 3.32 -15.48
CA GLN A 302 -12.26 2.21 -16.41
C GLN A 302 -10.77 1.94 -16.69
N GLY A 303 -9.88 2.73 -16.09
CA GLY A 303 -8.44 2.62 -16.36
C GLY A 303 -7.84 1.28 -15.94
N GLU A 304 -8.37 0.59 -14.93
CA GLU A 304 -7.89 -0.76 -14.57
C GLU A 304 -8.09 -1.76 -15.71
N VAL A 305 -9.27 -1.71 -16.37
CA VAL A 305 -9.57 -2.59 -17.49
C VAL A 305 -8.73 -2.20 -18.71
N ILE A 306 -8.69 -0.90 -19.03
CA ILE A 306 -7.90 -0.37 -20.16
C ILE A 306 -6.42 -0.66 -19.92
N GLY A 307 -5.90 -0.36 -18.73
CA GLY A 307 -4.50 -0.57 -18.38
C GLY A 307 -4.07 -2.05 -18.43
N THR A 308 -4.92 -2.95 -17.94
CA THR A 308 -4.65 -4.40 -18.05
C THR A 308 -4.57 -4.85 -19.49
N GLN A 309 -5.50 -4.41 -20.34
CA GLN A 309 -5.49 -4.74 -21.76
C GLN A 309 -4.33 -4.05 -22.49
N ALA A 310 -4.02 -2.81 -22.15
CA ALA A 310 -2.87 -2.09 -22.68
C ALA A 310 -1.56 -2.82 -22.36
N ALA A 311 -1.35 -3.23 -21.12
CA ALA A 311 -0.17 -3.98 -20.70
C ALA A 311 -0.05 -5.32 -21.42
N GLN A 312 -1.15 -6.05 -21.57
CA GLN A 312 -1.16 -7.33 -22.31
C GLN A 312 -0.84 -7.13 -23.80
N THR A 313 -1.44 -6.11 -24.42
CA THR A 313 -1.21 -5.81 -25.84
C THR A 313 0.22 -5.34 -26.08
N TYR A 314 0.73 -4.47 -25.21
CA TYR A 314 2.11 -4.00 -25.27
C TYR A 314 3.10 -5.14 -25.10
N ARG A 315 2.87 -6.03 -24.12
CA ARG A 315 3.70 -7.22 -23.92
C ARG A 315 3.67 -8.15 -25.15
N ALA A 316 2.50 -8.42 -25.70
CA ALA A 316 2.39 -9.23 -26.90
C ALA A 316 3.15 -8.59 -28.08
N ALA A 317 3.07 -7.25 -28.22
CA ALA A 317 3.81 -6.54 -29.25
C ALA A 317 5.33 -6.58 -29.01
N LEU A 318 5.82 -6.48 -27.78
CA LEU A 318 7.22 -6.65 -27.43
C LEU A 318 7.74 -8.05 -27.85
N ASN A 319 7.00 -9.10 -27.49
CA ASN A 319 7.37 -10.48 -27.82
C ASN A 319 7.29 -10.76 -29.34
N GLN A 320 6.28 -10.20 -30.02
CA GLN A 320 6.05 -10.51 -31.44
C GLN A 320 6.81 -9.59 -32.41
N ARG A 321 7.14 -8.36 -31.98
CA ARG A 321 7.75 -7.37 -32.88
C ARG A 321 9.18 -7.01 -32.50
N LEU A 322 9.49 -6.85 -31.21
CA LEU A 322 10.82 -6.47 -30.75
C LEU A 322 11.75 -7.69 -30.60
N LEU A 323 11.35 -8.67 -29.82
CA LEU A 323 12.20 -9.82 -29.48
C LEU A 323 12.73 -10.56 -30.71
N PRO A 324 11.93 -10.88 -31.77
CA PRO A 324 12.46 -11.53 -32.97
C PRO A 324 13.53 -10.69 -33.69
N ARG A 325 13.38 -9.36 -33.70
CA ARG A 325 14.35 -8.47 -34.34
C ARG A 325 15.66 -8.38 -33.57
N LEU A 326 15.58 -8.41 -32.25
CA LEU A 326 16.76 -8.47 -31.40
C LEU A 326 17.52 -9.78 -31.61
N LEU A 327 16.80 -10.90 -31.73
CA LEU A 327 17.41 -12.21 -32.03
C LEU A 327 18.07 -12.23 -33.39
N VAL A 328 17.41 -11.77 -34.45
CA VAL A 328 18.00 -11.70 -35.80
C VAL A 328 19.24 -10.79 -35.83
N ARG A 329 19.20 -9.67 -35.09
CA ARG A 329 20.36 -8.78 -34.96
C ARG A 329 21.53 -9.45 -34.26
N LEU A 330 21.24 -10.20 -33.20
CA LEU A 330 22.28 -11.00 -32.53
C LEU A 330 22.84 -12.09 -33.44
N GLU A 331 22.04 -12.76 -34.28
CA GLU A 331 22.51 -13.70 -35.29
C GLU A 331 23.50 -13.02 -36.26
N GLN A 332 23.18 -11.80 -36.73
CA GLN A 332 24.09 -11.03 -37.58
C GLN A 332 25.38 -10.65 -36.85
N GLN A 333 25.32 -10.31 -35.57
CA GLN A 333 26.52 -10.03 -34.77
C GLN A 333 27.38 -11.29 -34.58
N ILE A 334 26.74 -12.42 -34.30
CA ILE A 334 27.39 -13.72 -34.19
C ILE A 334 28.13 -14.07 -35.48
N GLU A 335 27.43 -13.97 -36.62
CA GLU A 335 28.04 -14.25 -37.93
C GLU A 335 29.16 -13.27 -38.28
N GLY A 336 29.01 -11.99 -37.95
CA GLY A 336 30.02 -10.96 -38.17
C GLY A 336 31.28 -11.10 -37.30
N ASN A 337 31.16 -11.74 -36.14
CA ASN A 337 32.25 -11.92 -35.19
C ASN A 337 32.79 -13.35 -35.10
N ILE A 338 32.57 -14.18 -36.12
CA ILE A 338 32.94 -15.60 -36.11
C ILE A 338 34.45 -15.83 -35.89
N ASN A 339 35.28 -14.84 -36.23
CA ASN A 339 36.74 -14.88 -36.08
C ASN A 339 37.23 -14.24 -34.76
N ASN A 340 36.32 -13.73 -33.94
CA ASN A 340 36.65 -13.13 -32.64
C ASN A 340 35.98 -13.95 -31.51
N PRO A 341 36.66 -14.92 -30.92
CA PRO A 341 36.07 -15.86 -29.98
C PRO A 341 35.46 -15.23 -28.74
N ASP A 342 36.04 -14.15 -28.21
CA ASP A 342 35.56 -13.50 -27.00
C ASP A 342 34.24 -12.79 -27.26
N THR A 343 34.14 -11.99 -28.32
CA THR A 343 32.89 -11.33 -28.73
C THR A 343 31.85 -12.34 -29.16
N LEU A 344 32.30 -13.43 -29.86
CA LEU A 344 31.41 -14.51 -30.30
C LEU A 344 30.75 -15.23 -29.12
N TYR A 345 31.53 -15.48 -28.05
CA TYR A 345 31.02 -16.10 -26.84
C TYR A 345 29.96 -15.23 -26.13
N GLU A 346 30.27 -13.97 -25.92
CA GLU A 346 29.33 -13.05 -25.27
C GLU A 346 28.05 -12.84 -26.11
N ALA A 347 28.18 -12.71 -27.45
CA ALA A 347 27.04 -12.62 -28.33
C ALA A 347 26.16 -13.88 -28.28
N LEU A 348 26.77 -15.07 -28.27
CA LEU A 348 26.03 -16.34 -28.12
C LEU A 348 25.34 -16.43 -26.79
N LYS A 349 25.99 -16.01 -25.70
CA LYS A 349 25.43 -15.99 -24.34
C LYS A 349 24.17 -15.13 -24.28
N ILE A 350 24.23 -13.91 -24.81
CA ILE A 350 23.06 -13.00 -24.87
C ILE A 350 21.94 -13.61 -25.75
N TYR A 351 22.29 -14.22 -26.87
CA TYR A 351 21.36 -14.86 -27.80
C TYR A 351 20.61 -16.01 -27.14
N LEU A 352 21.30 -16.88 -26.42
CA LEU A 352 20.70 -17.98 -25.66
C LEU A 352 19.85 -17.50 -24.48
N MET A 353 20.28 -16.44 -23.79
CA MET A 353 19.47 -15.81 -22.72
C MET A 353 18.14 -15.30 -23.26
N LEU A 354 18.15 -14.53 -24.35
CA LEU A 354 16.92 -14.01 -24.98
C LEU A 354 16.06 -15.11 -25.57
N GLY A 355 16.64 -16.23 -25.99
CA GLY A 355 15.94 -17.43 -26.42
C GLY A 355 15.49 -18.36 -25.29
N LEU A 356 15.65 -17.96 -24.02
CA LEU A 356 15.31 -18.74 -22.83
C LEU A 356 15.99 -20.12 -22.75
N GLN A 357 17.13 -20.27 -23.39
CA GLN A 357 17.95 -21.48 -23.33
C GLN A 357 19.06 -21.43 -22.26
N GLY A 358 19.02 -20.40 -21.40
CA GLY A 358 19.93 -20.22 -20.28
C GLY A 358 19.36 -19.29 -19.22
N PRO A 359 20.03 -19.18 -18.07
CA PRO A 359 19.60 -18.31 -16.99
C PRO A 359 19.64 -16.84 -17.43
N MET A 360 18.50 -16.14 -17.30
CA MET A 360 18.37 -14.75 -17.70
C MET A 360 19.13 -13.83 -16.74
N ASN A 361 19.97 -12.96 -17.30
CA ASN A 361 20.58 -11.83 -16.60
C ASN A 361 20.17 -10.53 -17.34
N PRO A 362 19.14 -9.80 -16.83
CA PRO A 362 18.63 -8.61 -17.50
C PRO A 362 19.67 -7.50 -17.66
N ASP A 363 20.55 -7.31 -16.67
CA ASP A 363 21.54 -6.23 -16.69
C ASP A 363 22.58 -6.47 -17.78
N LEU A 364 23.04 -7.71 -17.94
CA LEU A 364 24.00 -8.08 -18.98
C LEU A 364 23.40 -7.92 -20.39
N VAL A 365 22.15 -8.37 -20.58
CA VAL A 365 21.43 -8.20 -21.84
C VAL A 365 21.28 -6.71 -22.17
N LYS A 366 20.91 -5.90 -21.18
CA LYS A 366 20.74 -4.45 -21.33
C LYS A 366 22.05 -3.77 -21.73
N GLU A 367 23.13 -4.04 -21.02
CA GLU A 367 24.45 -3.46 -21.30
C GLU A 367 24.94 -3.80 -22.72
N TRP A 368 24.79 -5.07 -23.13
CA TRP A 368 25.11 -5.51 -24.47
C TRP A 368 24.33 -4.75 -25.54
N MET A 369 23.00 -4.68 -25.39
CA MET A 369 22.14 -4.05 -26.37
C MET A 369 22.33 -2.52 -26.41
N GLN A 370 22.57 -1.86 -25.28
CA GLN A 370 22.89 -0.44 -25.24
C GLN A 370 24.21 -0.13 -25.96
N THR A 371 25.22 -0.97 -25.79
CA THR A 371 26.50 -0.86 -26.49
C THR A 371 26.29 -1.00 -28.00
N ASP A 372 25.54 -2.00 -28.43
CA ASP A 372 25.20 -2.20 -29.83
C ASP A 372 24.43 -1.01 -30.43
N TRP A 373 23.41 -0.49 -29.73
CA TRP A 373 22.63 0.65 -30.20
C TRP A 373 23.43 1.96 -30.21
N SER A 374 24.43 2.10 -29.35
CA SER A 374 25.33 3.26 -29.39
C SER A 374 26.17 3.29 -30.68
N ILE A 375 26.51 2.12 -31.20
CA ILE A 375 27.26 1.94 -32.47
C ILE A 375 26.31 2.05 -33.67
N ALA A 376 25.13 1.42 -33.60
CA ALA A 376 24.15 1.39 -34.70
C ALA A 376 23.47 2.73 -34.93
N TYR A 377 23.19 3.47 -33.85
CA TYR A 377 22.48 4.74 -33.86
C TYR A 377 23.31 5.84 -33.17
N PRO A 378 24.40 6.29 -33.76
CA PRO A 378 25.34 7.23 -33.13
C PRO A 378 24.75 8.66 -33.10
N GLY A 379 25.30 9.46 -32.18
CA GLY A 379 25.01 10.90 -32.08
C GLY A 379 23.83 11.28 -31.20
N VAL A 380 23.79 12.56 -30.85
CA VAL A 380 22.78 13.10 -29.91
C VAL A 380 21.37 13.10 -30.51
N THR A 381 21.25 13.24 -31.83
CA THR A 381 19.94 13.23 -32.54
C THR A 381 19.22 11.89 -32.45
N ARG A 382 19.92 10.81 -32.13
CA ARG A 382 19.39 9.46 -31.96
C ARG A 382 19.30 9.02 -30.49
N GLN A 383 19.52 9.96 -29.56
CA GLN A 383 19.48 9.66 -28.13
C GLN A 383 18.07 9.17 -27.71
N GLU A 384 17.03 9.87 -28.12
CA GLU A 384 15.64 9.51 -27.81
C GLU A 384 15.30 8.09 -28.29
N LEU A 385 15.73 7.73 -29.50
CA LEU A 385 15.55 6.36 -30.01
C LEU A 385 16.24 5.31 -29.14
N ARG A 386 17.46 5.61 -28.66
CA ARG A 386 18.20 4.68 -27.78
C ARG A 386 17.54 4.55 -26.41
N ASP A 387 17.05 5.65 -25.89
CA ASP A 387 16.32 5.68 -24.63
C ASP A 387 15.03 4.88 -24.73
N ASP A 388 14.22 5.10 -25.78
CA ASP A 388 13.02 4.32 -26.08
C ASP A 388 13.31 2.83 -26.25
N LEU A 389 14.38 2.46 -26.97
CA LEU A 389 14.80 1.06 -27.12
C LEU A 389 15.15 0.43 -25.78
N THR A 390 15.80 1.19 -24.90
CA THR A 390 16.14 0.75 -23.54
C THR A 390 14.89 0.52 -22.71
N ASP A 391 13.94 1.46 -22.74
CA ASP A 391 12.68 1.34 -22.04
C ASP A 391 11.88 0.10 -22.51
N HIS A 392 11.82 -0.12 -23.83
CA HIS A 392 11.14 -1.28 -24.39
C HIS A 392 11.82 -2.59 -24.03
N LEU A 393 13.15 -2.60 -23.98
CA LEU A 393 13.92 -3.77 -23.54
C LEU A 393 13.69 -4.06 -22.06
N GLU A 394 13.73 -3.04 -21.22
CA GLU A 394 13.43 -3.19 -19.78
C GLU A 394 12.01 -3.72 -19.56
N ALA A 395 11.04 -3.20 -20.30
CA ALA A 395 9.68 -3.69 -20.26
C ALA A 395 9.55 -5.14 -20.72
N LEU A 396 10.31 -5.55 -21.74
CA LEU A 396 10.38 -6.94 -22.21
C LEU A 396 10.97 -7.87 -21.16
N LEU A 397 12.10 -7.47 -20.55
CA LEU A 397 12.85 -8.29 -19.58
C LEU A 397 12.20 -8.33 -18.19
N SER A 398 11.37 -7.34 -17.84
CA SER A 398 10.69 -7.26 -16.52
C SER A 398 9.60 -8.31 -16.32
N GLN A 399 9.23 -9.07 -17.36
CA GLN A 399 8.09 -9.99 -17.36
C GLN A 399 8.47 -11.30 -18.07
N PRO A 400 7.70 -12.39 -17.86
CA PRO A 400 7.94 -13.62 -18.60
C PRO A 400 7.89 -13.39 -20.12
N MET A 401 8.99 -13.71 -20.80
CA MET A 401 9.08 -13.64 -22.25
C MET A 401 8.48 -14.91 -22.88
N GLU A 402 8.09 -14.80 -24.15
CA GLU A 402 7.68 -15.96 -24.93
C GLU A 402 8.92 -16.68 -25.48
N GLU A 403 8.95 -18.00 -25.38
CA GLU A 403 10.03 -18.82 -25.95
C GLU A 403 9.94 -18.76 -27.49
N ILE A 404 11.04 -18.40 -28.11
CA ILE A 404 11.18 -18.39 -29.57
C ILE A 404 12.25 -19.42 -29.96
N ALA A 405 11.93 -20.23 -30.97
CA ALA A 405 12.87 -21.18 -31.50
C ALA A 405 14.09 -20.45 -32.09
N LEU A 406 15.27 -20.74 -31.54
CA LEU A 406 16.55 -20.20 -31.99
C LEU A 406 17.03 -20.92 -33.25
N ASN A 407 17.97 -20.31 -33.95
CA ASN A 407 18.67 -20.91 -35.09
C ASN A 407 19.66 -22.00 -34.62
N GLY A 408 19.14 -23.22 -34.39
CA GLY A 408 19.94 -24.35 -33.89
C GLY A 408 21.23 -24.61 -34.70
N PRO A 409 21.19 -24.65 -36.05
CA PRO A 409 22.40 -24.81 -36.86
C PRO A 409 23.46 -23.73 -36.64
N LEU A 410 23.05 -22.48 -36.35
CA LEU A 410 23.99 -21.41 -36.01
C LEU A 410 24.59 -21.63 -34.61
N VAL A 411 23.75 -21.97 -33.62
CA VAL A 411 24.20 -22.27 -32.25
C VAL A 411 25.21 -23.42 -32.27
N ASP A 412 24.88 -24.55 -32.92
CA ASP A 412 25.77 -25.73 -33.02
C ASP A 412 27.13 -25.39 -33.66
N ARG A 413 27.11 -24.58 -34.74
CA ARG A 413 28.30 -24.13 -35.43
C ARG A 413 29.18 -23.27 -34.51
N VAL A 414 28.57 -22.31 -33.81
CA VAL A 414 29.30 -21.39 -32.93
C VAL A 414 29.87 -22.14 -31.73
N GLN A 415 29.08 -23.00 -31.12
CA GLN A 415 29.56 -23.87 -30.03
C GLN A 415 30.72 -24.75 -30.48
N GLY A 416 30.66 -25.25 -31.72
CA GLY A 416 31.79 -25.98 -32.35
C GLY A 416 33.05 -25.14 -32.40
N ILE A 417 32.99 -23.92 -32.96
CA ILE A 417 34.14 -23.00 -33.06
C ILE A 417 34.70 -22.65 -31.68
N LEU A 418 33.80 -22.33 -30.74
CA LEU A 418 34.20 -21.96 -29.37
C LEU A 418 34.87 -23.12 -28.60
N THR A 419 34.59 -24.37 -28.98
CA THR A 419 35.19 -25.55 -28.34
C THR A 419 36.51 -25.98 -29.03
N GLU A 420 36.84 -25.45 -30.21
CA GLU A 420 38.14 -25.69 -30.84
C GLU A 420 39.29 -24.98 -30.10
N LEU A 421 39.01 -23.85 -29.44
CA LEU A 421 39.96 -23.19 -28.56
C LEU A 421 39.96 -23.87 -27.19
N PRO A 422 41.16 -24.27 -26.68
CA PRO A 422 41.25 -24.83 -25.34
C PRO A 422 40.60 -23.89 -24.31
N LEU A 423 39.70 -24.43 -23.51
CA LEU A 423 39.00 -23.65 -22.49
C LEU A 423 39.99 -22.98 -21.53
N ALA A 424 41.10 -23.66 -21.22
CA ALA A 424 42.18 -23.12 -20.40
C ALA A 424 42.78 -21.82 -20.99
N GLN A 425 42.94 -21.74 -22.31
CA GLN A 425 43.46 -20.53 -22.97
C GLN A 425 42.47 -19.35 -22.85
N ARG A 426 41.16 -19.62 -22.93
CA ARG A 426 40.14 -18.59 -22.78
C ARG A 426 40.06 -18.09 -21.34
N VAL A 427 40.07 -19.01 -20.37
CA VAL A 427 40.10 -18.67 -18.93
C VAL A 427 41.36 -17.83 -18.65
N TYR A 428 42.49 -18.28 -19.11
CA TYR A 428 43.78 -17.58 -18.95
C TYR A 428 43.74 -16.17 -19.55
N ASN A 429 43.28 -16.04 -20.79
CA ASN A 429 43.14 -14.74 -21.45
C ASN A 429 42.15 -13.80 -20.67
N GLY A 430 41.07 -14.35 -20.16
CA GLY A 430 40.11 -13.60 -19.33
C GLY A 430 40.73 -13.05 -18.04
N ILE A 431 41.61 -13.82 -17.40
CA ILE A 431 42.35 -13.41 -16.19
C ILE A 431 43.34 -12.29 -16.50
N ILE A 432 44.23 -12.52 -17.49
CA ILE A 432 45.31 -11.56 -17.78
C ILE A 432 44.81 -10.23 -18.38
N ASN A 433 43.62 -10.23 -19.03
CA ASN A 433 43.02 -9.04 -19.60
C ASN A 433 41.93 -8.43 -18.65
N SER A 434 41.76 -8.95 -17.45
CA SER A 434 40.82 -8.37 -16.48
C SER A 434 41.22 -6.93 -16.13
N SER A 435 40.21 -6.12 -15.76
CA SER A 435 40.45 -4.74 -15.34
C SER A 435 41.41 -4.63 -14.15
N VAL A 436 41.36 -5.63 -13.25
CA VAL A 436 42.21 -5.71 -12.06
C VAL A 436 43.65 -6.03 -12.49
N ALA A 437 43.85 -7.04 -13.35
CA ALA A 437 45.16 -7.44 -13.83
C ALA A 437 45.87 -6.33 -14.65
N THR A 438 45.11 -5.65 -15.52
CA THR A 438 45.67 -4.58 -16.37
C THR A 438 45.97 -3.28 -15.60
N ALA A 439 45.33 -3.07 -14.43
CA ALA A 439 45.61 -1.92 -13.57
C ALA A 439 46.88 -2.07 -12.73
N LEU A 440 47.47 -3.27 -12.65
CA LEU A 440 48.67 -3.50 -11.86
C LEU A 440 49.87 -2.74 -12.43
N PRO A 441 50.76 -2.20 -11.58
CA PRO A 441 51.96 -1.53 -12.01
C PRO A 441 52.92 -2.51 -12.69
N LYS A 442 53.52 -2.09 -13.81
CA LYS A 442 54.49 -2.92 -14.52
C LYS A 442 55.82 -2.97 -13.77
N TRP A 443 56.43 -4.14 -13.70
CA TRP A 443 57.80 -4.27 -13.24
C TRP A 443 58.75 -3.75 -14.31
N ARG A 444 59.76 -2.92 -13.96
CA ARG A 444 60.65 -2.27 -14.90
C ARG A 444 62.11 -2.44 -14.52
N VAL A 445 62.98 -2.73 -15.54
CA VAL A 445 64.40 -2.82 -15.35
C VAL A 445 65.00 -1.55 -14.77
N THR A 446 64.50 -0.38 -15.14
CA THR A 446 64.95 0.93 -14.62
C THR A 446 64.64 1.14 -13.14
N GLU A 447 63.57 0.56 -12.66
CA GLU A 447 63.17 0.64 -11.25
C GLU A 447 63.98 -0.38 -10.43
N ALA A 448 64.08 -1.61 -10.92
CA ALA A 448 64.80 -2.69 -10.28
C ALA A 448 66.29 -2.40 -10.12
N GLY A 449 66.96 -1.95 -11.19
CA GLY A 449 68.38 -1.70 -11.17
C GLY A 449 68.81 -0.30 -10.70
N GLY A 450 67.82 0.61 -10.51
CA GLY A 450 68.06 1.97 -10.02
C GLY A 450 68.62 2.95 -11.05
N PRO A 451 68.99 4.17 -10.67
CA PRO A 451 69.23 5.30 -11.56
C PRO A 451 70.47 5.14 -12.47
N ALA A 452 71.40 4.21 -12.16
CA ALA A 452 72.60 3.97 -12.95
C ALA A 452 72.36 3.01 -14.13
N VAL A 453 71.24 2.33 -14.22
CA VAL A 453 70.92 1.32 -15.27
C VAL A 453 71.12 1.86 -16.66
N ALA A 454 70.62 3.01 -17.01
CA ALA A 454 70.66 3.61 -18.34
C ALA A 454 72.07 4.03 -18.76
N ARG A 455 73.02 4.08 -17.79
CA ARG A 455 74.48 4.43 -18.07
C ARG A 455 75.30 3.21 -18.37
N VAL A 456 74.87 2.00 -18.09
CA VAL A 456 75.66 0.79 -18.14
C VAL A 456 75.01 -0.37 -18.89
N LEU A 457 73.66 -0.36 -19.02
CA LEU A 457 72.93 -1.44 -19.65
C LEU A 457 72.12 -0.95 -20.85
N VAL A 458 71.86 -1.83 -21.78
CA VAL A 458 71.06 -1.65 -22.98
C VAL A 458 70.30 -2.96 -23.26
N ARG A 459 69.20 -2.86 -23.97
CA ARG A 459 68.51 -4.06 -24.47
C ARG A 459 68.97 -4.39 -25.87
N SER A 460 69.42 -5.63 -26.08
CA SER A 460 69.90 -6.13 -27.36
C SER A 460 68.84 -6.06 -28.46
N SER A 461 67.60 -6.20 -28.11
CA SER A 461 66.42 -6.06 -29.00
C SER A 461 66.14 -4.63 -29.47
N GLY A 462 66.78 -3.61 -28.86
CA GLY A 462 66.51 -2.20 -29.10
C GLY A 462 65.24 -1.66 -28.40
N LYS A 463 64.56 -2.46 -27.57
CA LYS A 463 63.48 -2.01 -26.75
C LYS A 463 63.94 -1.02 -25.69
N ALA A 464 63.06 -0.15 -25.23
CA ALA A 464 63.39 0.78 -24.15
C ALA A 464 63.60 0.03 -22.82
N LEU A 465 64.56 0.45 -22.00
CA LEU A 465 64.80 -0.12 -20.67
C LEU A 465 63.58 0.08 -19.72
N ASN A 466 62.72 1.03 -20.08
CA ASN A 466 61.49 1.31 -19.34
C ASN A 466 60.30 0.44 -19.79
N ASP A 467 60.44 -0.36 -20.85
CA ASP A 467 59.46 -1.37 -21.22
C ASP A 467 59.48 -2.46 -20.16
N GLY A 468 58.37 -2.53 -19.38
CA GLY A 468 58.25 -3.42 -18.24
C GLY A 468 57.48 -4.70 -18.54
N ILE A 469 57.60 -5.66 -17.63
CA ILE A 469 56.74 -6.84 -17.54
C ILE A 469 55.41 -6.39 -16.96
N GLU A 470 54.29 -6.91 -17.47
CA GLU A 470 52.95 -6.62 -16.95
C GLU A 470 52.86 -7.04 -15.48
N GLY A 471 52.20 -6.21 -14.62
CA GLY A 471 52.18 -6.41 -13.19
C GLY A 471 51.52 -7.71 -12.73
N ILE A 472 50.68 -8.34 -13.57
CA ILE A 472 50.13 -9.67 -13.29
C ILE A 472 51.23 -10.77 -13.21
N TYR A 473 52.42 -10.57 -13.81
CA TYR A 473 53.56 -11.46 -13.75
C TYR A 473 54.64 -10.99 -12.74
N THR A 474 54.20 -10.48 -11.61
CA THR A 474 54.98 -10.17 -10.42
C THR A 474 54.58 -11.09 -9.28
N TYR A 475 55.33 -11.11 -8.19
CA TYR A 475 54.97 -11.86 -7.00
C TYR A 475 53.62 -11.46 -6.47
N ASP A 476 53.36 -10.16 -6.31
CA ASP A 476 52.08 -9.62 -5.84
C ASP A 476 50.98 -9.89 -6.87
N GLY A 477 51.27 -9.73 -8.16
CA GLY A 477 50.35 -10.06 -9.26
C GLY A 477 49.90 -11.52 -9.23
N PHE A 478 50.79 -12.46 -8.92
CA PHE A 478 50.46 -13.88 -8.79
C PHE A 478 49.59 -14.16 -7.55
N ASN A 479 50.11 -13.78 -6.37
CA ASN A 479 49.50 -14.18 -5.10
C ASN A 479 48.21 -13.41 -4.81
N ASP A 480 48.16 -12.10 -5.09
CA ASP A 480 47.03 -11.26 -4.74
C ASP A 480 45.95 -11.21 -5.82
N VAL A 481 46.37 -11.28 -7.12
CA VAL A 481 45.43 -11.07 -8.22
C VAL A 481 45.16 -12.35 -9.01
N PHE A 482 46.23 -13.00 -9.55
CA PHE A 482 46.03 -14.14 -10.45
C PHE A 482 45.28 -15.30 -9.78
N LEU A 483 45.67 -15.71 -8.58
CA LEU A 483 45.01 -16.82 -7.88
C LEU A 483 43.57 -16.51 -7.52
N SER A 484 43.26 -15.26 -7.14
CA SER A 484 41.89 -14.84 -6.82
C SER A 484 41.02 -14.73 -8.07
N GLU A 485 41.57 -14.15 -9.15
CA GLU A 485 40.85 -14.06 -10.42
C GLU A 485 40.65 -15.44 -11.07
N ALA A 486 41.60 -16.36 -10.94
CA ALA A 486 41.50 -17.72 -11.45
C ALA A 486 40.31 -18.46 -10.81
N VAL A 487 40.09 -18.28 -9.50
CA VAL A 487 38.88 -18.80 -8.80
C VAL A 487 37.60 -18.17 -9.34
N SER A 488 37.59 -16.85 -9.45
CA SER A 488 36.42 -16.10 -9.93
C SER A 488 36.04 -16.47 -11.37
N VAL A 489 37.03 -16.59 -12.25
CA VAL A 489 36.82 -16.98 -13.66
C VAL A 489 36.38 -18.45 -13.76
N ALA A 490 36.96 -19.34 -12.96
CA ALA A 490 36.58 -20.76 -12.96
C ALA A 490 35.13 -20.95 -12.50
N GLU A 491 34.68 -20.21 -11.49
CA GLU A 491 33.29 -20.19 -11.08
C GLU A 491 32.36 -19.67 -12.21
N ARG A 492 32.73 -18.57 -12.84
CA ARG A 492 31.99 -18.00 -13.97
C ARG A 492 31.89 -18.99 -15.13
N VAL A 493 32.96 -19.64 -15.51
CA VAL A 493 32.98 -20.65 -16.59
C VAL A 493 32.06 -21.84 -16.24
N ARG A 494 32.06 -22.27 -14.99
CA ARG A 494 31.14 -23.32 -14.53
C ARG A 494 29.72 -22.86 -14.62
N ASP A 495 29.39 -21.68 -14.09
CA ASP A 495 28.06 -21.15 -14.05
C ASP A 495 27.50 -20.79 -15.44
N GLU A 496 28.40 -20.51 -16.38
CA GLU A 496 28.11 -20.22 -17.79
C GLU A 496 28.30 -21.44 -18.73
N SER A 497 28.55 -22.63 -18.19
CA SER A 497 28.79 -23.86 -19.00
C SER A 497 27.65 -24.19 -19.97
N TRP A 498 26.43 -23.78 -19.63
CA TRP A 498 25.24 -23.89 -20.47
C TRP A 498 25.38 -23.21 -21.84
N VAL A 499 26.25 -22.18 -21.98
CA VAL A 499 26.50 -21.50 -23.25
C VAL A 499 27.10 -22.45 -24.28
N LEU A 500 27.91 -23.42 -23.83
CA LEU A 500 28.58 -24.40 -24.69
C LEU A 500 27.75 -25.69 -24.91
N GLY A 501 26.52 -25.75 -24.37
CA GLY A 501 25.62 -26.89 -24.49
C GLY A 501 26.17 -28.18 -23.86
N GLU A 502 25.92 -29.34 -24.50
CA GLU A 502 26.35 -30.65 -23.97
C GLU A 502 27.88 -30.74 -23.71
N ARG A 503 28.67 -29.98 -24.44
CA ARG A 503 30.13 -29.94 -24.24
C ARG A 503 30.51 -29.14 -22.99
N GLY A 504 29.68 -28.17 -22.59
CA GLY A 504 29.84 -27.44 -21.34
C GLY A 504 29.48 -28.26 -20.10
N GLU A 505 28.53 -29.21 -20.20
CA GLU A 505 28.18 -30.08 -19.10
C GLU A 505 29.33 -31.00 -18.66
N GLN A 506 30.19 -31.39 -19.57
CA GLN A 506 31.37 -32.22 -19.26
C GLN A 506 32.35 -31.50 -18.34
N ILE A 507 32.35 -30.16 -18.32
CA ILE A 507 33.25 -29.31 -17.52
C ILE A 507 32.77 -29.23 -16.05
N GLN A 508 31.53 -29.57 -15.76
CA GLN A 508 30.97 -29.51 -14.41
C GLN A 508 31.48 -30.60 -13.46
N THR A 509 32.22 -31.59 -13.97
CA THR A 509 32.81 -32.61 -13.11
C THR A 509 34.01 -32.07 -12.35
N GLU A 510 34.13 -32.40 -11.06
CA GLU A 510 35.25 -31.98 -10.21
C GLU A 510 36.64 -32.29 -10.85
N GLY A 511 36.77 -33.45 -11.46
CA GLY A 511 38.02 -33.84 -12.17
C GLY A 511 38.33 -32.96 -13.37
N ALA A 512 37.31 -32.50 -14.13
CA ALA A 512 37.54 -31.61 -15.28
C ALA A 512 37.90 -30.17 -14.83
N LEU A 513 37.31 -29.68 -13.73
CA LEU A 513 37.68 -28.39 -13.14
C LEU A 513 39.12 -28.40 -12.62
N LEU A 514 39.57 -29.50 -11.99
CA LEU A 514 40.94 -29.69 -11.56
C LEU A 514 41.91 -29.69 -12.73
N GLN A 515 41.57 -30.37 -13.82
CA GLN A 515 42.40 -30.38 -15.04
C GLN A 515 42.45 -29.00 -15.68
N LEU A 516 41.32 -28.30 -15.81
CA LEU A 516 41.25 -26.94 -16.31
C LEU A 516 42.12 -25.98 -15.49
N SER A 517 42.07 -26.09 -14.17
CA SER A 517 42.89 -25.26 -13.28
C SER A 517 44.37 -25.49 -13.49
N ARG A 518 44.79 -26.76 -13.69
CA ARG A 518 46.20 -27.10 -14.03
C ARG A 518 46.62 -26.49 -15.35
N ASP A 519 45.81 -26.68 -16.38
CA ASP A 519 46.13 -26.19 -17.73
C ASP A 519 46.26 -24.64 -17.75
N VAL A 520 45.40 -23.94 -16.98
CA VAL A 520 45.48 -22.47 -16.81
C VAL A 520 46.75 -22.04 -16.08
N LEU A 521 47.11 -22.75 -15.00
CA LEU A 521 48.37 -22.51 -14.28
C LEU A 521 49.58 -22.76 -15.15
N ASP A 522 49.58 -23.83 -15.95
CA ASP A 522 50.68 -24.14 -16.86
C ASP A 522 50.88 -23.03 -17.93
N LEU A 523 49.79 -22.49 -18.47
CA LEU A 523 49.85 -21.34 -19.38
C LEU A 523 50.46 -20.11 -18.69
N TYR A 524 50.02 -19.82 -17.48
CA TYR A 524 50.53 -18.69 -16.71
C TYR A 524 52.04 -18.85 -16.39
N TYR A 525 52.45 -20.03 -15.89
CA TYR A 525 53.88 -20.29 -15.57
C TYR A 525 54.75 -20.20 -16.78
N ASN A 526 54.33 -20.73 -17.94
CA ASN A 526 55.07 -20.60 -19.18
C ASN A 526 55.28 -19.14 -19.60
N ASP A 527 54.23 -18.34 -19.52
CA ASP A 527 54.30 -16.92 -19.85
C ASP A 527 55.13 -16.13 -18.83
N TYR A 528 55.00 -16.44 -17.54
CA TYR A 528 55.78 -15.85 -16.46
C TYR A 528 57.29 -16.07 -16.70
N ILE A 529 57.64 -17.33 -16.88
CA ILE A 529 59.01 -17.73 -17.15
C ILE A 529 59.55 -17.04 -18.44
N ALA A 530 58.76 -17.06 -19.51
CA ALA A 530 59.16 -16.48 -20.79
C ALA A 530 59.46 -14.96 -20.70
N ARG A 531 58.72 -14.23 -19.84
CA ARG A 531 58.97 -12.79 -19.67
C ARG A 531 60.28 -12.49 -18.95
N TYR A 532 60.54 -13.18 -17.85
CA TYR A 532 61.78 -12.96 -17.10
C TYR A 532 63.02 -13.52 -17.83
N ASP A 533 62.91 -14.71 -18.43
CA ASP A 533 63.97 -15.24 -19.30
C ASP A 533 64.25 -14.29 -20.50
N GLY A 534 63.17 -13.71 -21.07
CA GLY A 534 63.24 -12.73 -22.13
C GLY A 534 63.98 -11.45 -21.71
N VAL A 535 63.74 -10.95 -20.51
CA VAL A 535 64.43 -9.78 -19.98
C VAL A 535 65.91 -10.11 -19.72
N LEU A 536 66.20 -11.26 -19.06
CA LEU A 536 67.60 -11.68 -18.80
C LEU A 536 68.41 -11.91 -20.07
N ALA A 537 67.81 -12.48 -21.11
CA ALA A 537 68.47 -12.72 -22.39
C ALA A 537 68.69 -11.45 -23.25
N ASP A 538 67.87 -10.41 -23.01
CA ASP A 538 67.84 -9.16 -23.77
C ASP A 538 68.70 -8.05 -23.15
N LEU A 539 69.12 -8.20 -21.89
CA LEU A 539 69.98 -7.24 -21.21
C LEU A 539 71.41 -7.44 -21.63
N ASP A 540 72.11 -6.36 -22.07
CA ASP A 540 73.47 -6.32 -22.43
C ASP A 540 74.19 -5.07 -21.90
N ILE A 541 75.51 -5.10 -21.82
CA ILE A 541 76.30 -3.93 -21.42
C ILE A 541 76.39 -2.97 -22.58
N ILE A 542 76.31 -1.67 -22.35
CA ILE A 542 76.40 -0.65 -23.38
C ILE A 542 77.77 -0.80 -24.14
N PRO A 543 77.83 -0.52 -25.44
CA PRO A 543 79.04 -0.51 -26.17
C PRO A 543 80.08 0.43 -25.55
N MET A 544 81.31 -0.09 -25.33
CA MET A 544 82.38 0.69 -24.72
C MET A 544 83.16 1.44 -25.81
N GLU A 545 82.93 2.76 -25.91
CA GLU A 545 83.53 3.59 -26.98
C GLU A 545 84.95 4.04 -26.71
N SER A 546 85.46 4.01 -25.46
CA SER A 546 86.80 4.43 -25.05
C SER A 546 87.20 3.71 -23.76
N LEU A 547 88.54 3.65 -23.50
CA LEU A 547 89.07 3.06 -22.27
C LEU A 547 88.56 3.75 -21.00
N SER A 548 88.43 5.07 -21.03
CA SER A 548 87.87 5.83 -19.91
C SER A 548 86.40 5.50 -19.67
N HIS A 549 85.65 5.32 -20.75
CA HIS A 549 84.24 4.89 -20.66
C HIS A 549 84.13 3.44 -20.16
N ALA A 550 85.02 2.55 -20.60
CA ALA A 550 85.06 1.20 -20.08
C ALA A 550 85.40 1.14 -18.59
N VAL A 551 86.30 1.98 -18.10
CA VAL A 551 86.63 2.08 -16.66
C VAL A 551 85.41 2.62 -15.86
N GLU A 552 84.69 3.63 -16.37
CA GLU A 552 83.53 4.15 -15.75
C GLU A 552 82.43 3.09 -15.65
N VAL A 553 82.08 2.44 -16.74
CA VAL A 553 81.05 1.38 -16.79
C VAL A 553 81.45 0.24 -15.85
N THR A 554 82.72 -0.22 -15.87
CA THR A 554 83.18 -1.29 -14.98
C THR A 554 83.10 -0.89 -13.51
N ASN A 555 83.46 0.35 -13.16
CA ASN A 555 83.35 0.86 -11.80
C ASN A 555 81.92 0.88 -11.29
N VAL A 556 80.96 1.25 -12.14
CA VAL A 556 79.52 1.22 -11.80
C VAL A 556 79.05 -0.23 -11.65
N LEU A 557 79.43 -1.11 -12.52
CA LEU A 557 79.06 -2.52 -12.48
C LEU A 557 79.67 -3.31 -11.32
N SER A 558 80.88 -2.94 -10.88
CA SER A 558 81.57 -3.59 -9.75
C SER A 558 81.35 -2.94 -8.40
N GLY A 559 80.59 -1.86 -8.38
CA GLY A 559 80.27 -1.12 -7.16
C GLY A 559 79.27 -1.86 -6.25
N PRO A 560 79.19 -1.44 -4.97
CA PRO A 560 78.25 -2.07 -4.01
C PRO A 560 76.76 -1.88 -4.37
N THR A 561 76.43 -0.92 -5.24
CA THR A 561 75.09 -0.67 -5.79
C THR A 561 75.03 -1.01 -7.27
N SER A 562 75.64 -2.13 -7.66
CA SER A 562 75.67 -2.59 -9.04
C SER A 562 74.30 -2.78 -9.63
N PRO A 563 73.96 -2.11 -10.75
CA PRO A 563 72.64 -2.26 -11.38
C PRO A 563 72.29 -3.71 -11.77
N ILE A 564 73.29 -4.48 -12.19
CA ILE A 564 73.11 -5.90 -12.54
C ILE A 564 72.73 -6.69 -11.28
N VAL A 565 73.43 -6.51 -10.17
CA VAL A 565 73.14 -7.22 -8.92
C VAL A 565 71.76 -6.87 -8.42
N ASN A 566 71.42 -5.59 -8.48
CA ASN A 566 70.08 -5.15 -8.07
C ASN A 566 69.00 -5.79 -8.95
N ILE A 567 69.13 -5.78 -10.27
CA ILE A 567 68.16 -6.40 -11.20
C ILE A 567 68.07 -7.90 -10.94
N LEU A 568 69.18 -8.61 -10.78
CA LEU A 568 69.18 -10.05 -10.50
C LEU A 568 68.53 -10.35 -9.15
N THR A 569 68.75 -9.51 -8.14
CA THR A 569 68.11 -9.63 -6.80
C THR A 569 66.60 -9.41 -6.90
N GLU A 570 66.15 -8.36 -7.62
CA GLU A 570 64.74 -8.11 -7.81
C GLU A 570 64.07 -9.22 -8.64
N ILE A 571 64.71 -9.73 -9.71
CA ILE A 571 64.13 -10.89 -10.43
C ILE A 571 64.09 -12.12 -9.52
N SER A 572 65.14 -12.35 -8.69
CA SER A 572 65.10 -13.43 -7.69
C SER A 572 63.93 -13.27 -6.74
N ASN A 573 63.70 -12.06 -6.25
CA ASN A 573 62.57 -11.78 -5.37
C ASN A 573 61.26 -12.04 -6.11
N GLU A 574 61.06 -11.53 -7.32
CA GLU A 574 59.82 -11.73 -8.07
C GLU A 574 59.56 -13.20 -8.43
N THR A 575 60.58 -14.03 -8.61
CA THR A 575 60.46 -15.43 -9.04
C THR A 575 60.34 -16.45 -7.89
N LYS A 576 60.42 -16.02 -6.63
CA LYS A 576 60.19 -16.85 -5.43
C LYS A 576 58.70 -16.86 -5.05
N LEU A 577 57.89 -17.46 -5.86
CA LEU A 577 56.41 -17.41 -5.72
C LEU A 577 55.89 -18.25 -4.56
N THR A 578 56.68 -19.18 -4.01
CA THR A 578 56.25 -20.07 -2.91
C THR A 578 56.61 -19.53 -1.52
N GLU A 579 57.42 -18.48 -1.42
CA GLU A 579 57.81 -17.86 -0.15
C GLU A 579 56.74 -16.89 0.32
N ASP A 580 56.31 -17.03 1.61
CA ASP A 580 55.42 -16.04 2.25
C ASP A 580 56.24 -14.77 2.55
N ARG A 581 55.93 -13.66 1.90
CA ARG A 581 56.45 -12.33 2.27
C ARG A 581 55.62 -11.74 3.41
N GLU A 582 56.28 -11.33 4.51
CA GLU A 582 55.61 -10.48 5.51
C GLU A 582 55.13 -9.21 4.82
N VAL A 583 53.83 -8.92 4.95
CA VAL A 583 53.18 -7.71 4.42
C VAL A 583 53.86 -6.50 5.06
N VAL A 584 54.83 -5.89 4.40
CA VAL A 584 55.31 -4.56 4.77
C VAL A 584 54.18 -3.57 4.43
N ASN A 585 53.61 -3.04 5.48
CA ASN A 585 52.54 -2.06 5.47
C ASN A 585 52.86 -0.89 4.51
N THR A 586 52.38 -0.95 3.29
CA THR A 586 52.45 0.16 2.33
C THR A 586 51.12 0.90 2.33
N GLU A 587 50.96 1.82 3.33
CA GLU A 587 49.88 2.80 3.34
C GLU A 587 49.82 3.74 2.13
N ALA A 588 50.72 3.58 1.16
CA ALA A 588 50.86 4.45 -0.02
C ALA A 588 50.15 3.94 -1.29
N LEU A 589 49.67 2.69 -1.33
CA LEU A 589 48.96 2.11 -2.50
C LEU A 589 47.43 2.05 -2.35
N SER A 590 46.88 2.52 -1.24
CA SER A 590 45.48 2.35 -0.90
C SER A 590 44.52 3.41 -1.44
N GLN A 591 44.91 4.29 -2.34
CA GLN A 591 43.97 5.28 -2.91
C GLN A 591 43.46 4.95 -4.33
N GLY A 592 43.85 3.82 -4.92
CA GLY A 592 43.40 3.45 -6.25
C GLY A 592 42.78 2.05 -6.41
N ALA A 593 42.93 1.16 -5.43
CA ALA A 593 42.37 -0.19 -5.49
C ALA A 593 41.83 -0.61 -4.11
N SER A 594 40.71 -0.07 -3.73
CA SER A 594 40.01 -0.48 -2.51
C SER A 594 39.23 -1.77 -2.77
N SER A 595 39.94 -2.88 -2.89
CA SER A 595 39.41 -4.21 -2.57
C SER A 595 40.57 -5.20 -2.56
N VAL A 596 41.55 -4.93 -1.70
CA VAL A 596 42.51 -5.97 -1.35
C VAL A 596 41.74 -7.04 -0.60
N ILE A 597 41.65 -8.20 -1.17
CA ILE A 597 41.12 -9.40 -0.53
C ILE A 597 42.10 -9.78 0.58
N GLY A 598 41.93 -9.19 1.76
CA GLY A 598 42.61 -9.58 2.98
C GLY A 598 42.16 -10.99 3.42
N ILE A 599 42.89 -11.57 4.35
CA ILE A 599 42.65 -12.89 4.98
C ILE A 599 41.18 -13.10 5.40
N GLU A 600 40.39 -12.04 5.63
CA GLU A 600 38.96 -12.10 5.90
C GLU A 600 38.10 -12.60 4.72
N THR A 601 38.57 -12.53 3.49
CA THR A 601 37.83 -12.97 2.31
C THR A 601 37.93 -14.49 2.10
N ARG A 602 38.93 -15.14 2.65
CA ARG A 602 39.04 -16.62 2.60
C ARG A 602 37.93 -17.31 3.39
N THR A 603 37.33 -16.63 4.37
CA THR A 603 36.24 -17.18 5.21
C THR A 603 34.86 -17.06 4.56
N ASN A 604 34.70 -16.25 3.51
CA ASN A 604 33.43 -16.01 2.82
C ASN A 604 33.34 -16.66 1.43
N LEU A 605 34.37 -17.38 1.00
CA LEU A 605 34.31 -18.15 -0.25
C LEU A 605 33.34 -19.31 -0.11
N SER A 606 32.58 -19.59 -1.17
CA SER A 606 31.70 -20.78 -1.20
C SER A 606 32.57 -22.06 -0.98
N ILE A 607 31.97 -23.13 -0.48
CA ILE A 607 32.67 -24.43 -0.31
C ILE A 607 33.32 -24.85 -1.61
N GLN A 608 32.71 -24.52 -2.74
CA GLN A 608 33.23 -24.87 -4.08
C GLN A 608 34.41 -23.99 -4.49
N SER A 609 34.39 -22.70 -4.18
CA SER A 609 35.53 -21.79 -4.38
C SER A 609 36.72 -22.22 -3.54
N GLN A 610 36.49 -22.71 -2.32
CA GLN A 610 37.52 -23.29 -1.46
C GLN A 610 38.13 -24.56 -2.10
N ILE A 611 37.30 -25.42 -2.69
CA ILE A 611 37.75 -26.62 -3.40
C ILE A 611 38.59 -26.23 -4.63
N ILE A 612 38.17 -25.23 -5.40
CA ILE A 612 38.93 -24.74 -6.57
C ILE A 612 40.26 -24.13 -6.12
N LEU A 613 40.25 -23.31 -5.07
CA LEU A 613 41.47 -22.72 -4.51
C LEU A 613 42.39 -23.81 -3.96
N GLU A 614 41.87 -24.79 -3.24
CA GLU A 614 42.60 -25.94 -2.74
C GLU A 614 43.13 -26.80 -3.90
N ALA A 615 42.36 -26.94 -4.98
CA ALA A 615 42.77 -27.62 -6.20
C ALA A 615 43.89 -26.87 -6.93
N LEU A 616 43.77 -25.54 -7.03
CA LEU A 616 44.82 -24.68 -7.59
C LEU A 616 46.10 -24.72 -6.73
N THR A 617 45.91 -24.82 -5.40
CA THR A 617 47.05 -24.84 -4.46
C THR A 617 47.62 -26.24 -4.21
N SER A 618 46.84 -27.32 -4.43
CA SER A 618 47.27 -28.71 -4.21
C SER A 618 47.49 -29.53 -5.48
N ALA A 619 47.28 -28.94 -6.66
CA ALA A 619 47.07 -29.68 -7.90
C ALA A 619 48.35 -30.23 -8.56
N VAL A 620 49.48 -30.14 -7.94
CA VAL A 620 50.72 -30.65 -8.54
C VAL A 620 51.26 -31.84 -7.73
N GLY A 621 50.99 -33.07 -8.18
CA GLY A 621 51.64 -34.24 -7.61
C GLY A 621 50.85 -35.54 -7.48
N GLN A 622 49.56 -35.59 -7.77
CA GLN A 622 48.75 -36.79 -7.48
C GLN A 622 48.95 -38.02 -8.38
N ASN A 623 49.67 -37.91 -9.50
CA ASN A 623 49.89 -39.05 -10.40
C ASN A 623 51.28 -39.70 -10.32
N SER A 624 52.22 -39.21 -9.49
CA SER A 624 53.59 -39.70 -9.46
C SER A 624 54.08 -40.17 -8.09
N GLY A 625 53.23 -40.17 -7.05
CA GLY A 625 53.66 -40.53 -5.69
C GLY A 625 54.59 -39.50 -5.03
N GLU A 626 54.78 -38.35 -5.63
CA GLU A 626 55.50 -37.19 -5.05
C GLU A 626 54.57 -36.35 -4.18
N PRO A 627 55.08 -35.72 -3.12
CA PRO A 627 54.28 -34.81 -2.30
C PRO A 627 53.72 -33.66 -3.16
N PRO A 628 52.53 -33.13 -2.86
CA PRO A 628 51.92 -32.02 -3.57
C PRO A 628 52.86 -30.80 -3.53
N ARG A 629 53.13 -30.21 -4.71
CA ARG A 629 53.99 -29.04 -4.86
C ARG A 629 53.15 -27.78 -4.75
N PRO A 630 53.58 -26.75 -3.99
CA PRO A 630 52.86 -25.52 -3.87
C PRO A 630 52.74 -24.78 -5.21
N PRO A 631 51.67 -23.96 -5.41
CA PRO A 631 51.56 -23.13 -6.61
C PRO A 631 52.74 -22.17 -6.71
N GLY A 632 53.24 -21.95 -7.93
CA GLY A 632 54.47 -21.17 -8.17
C GLY A 632 55.76 -21.98 -8.19
N TYR A 633 55.74 -23.25 -7.70
CA TYR A 633 56.96 -24.08 -7.64
C TYR A 633 57.69 -24.19 -8.97
N TYR A 634 57.00 -24.30 -10.09
CA TYR A 634 57.67 -24.44 -11.41
C TYR A 634 58.43 -23.19 -11.83
N VAL A 635 57.95 -22.01 -11.49
CA VAL A 635 58.66 -20.74 -11.74
C VAL A 635 59.89 -20.69 -10.85
N GLU A 636 59.74 -21.00 -9.57
CA GLU A 636 60.83 -21.01 -8.60
C GLU A 636 61.90 -22.04 -8.98
N GLU A 637 61.53 -23.24 -9.37
CA GLU A 637 62.45 -24.28 -9.85
C GLU A 637 63.24 -23.82 -11.10
N ARG A 638 62.57 -23.14 -12.05
CA ARG A 638 63.20 -22.60 -13.25
C ARG A 638 64.31 -21.57 -12.94
N PHE A 639 64.07 -20.75 -11.92
CA PHE A 639 64.97 -19.68 -11.51
C PHE A 639 65.87 -20.06 -10.31
N ARG A 640 65.91 -21.31 -9.87
CA ARG A 640 66.70 -21.79 -8.73
C ARG A 640 68.16 -21.39 -8.85
N TRP A 641 68.74 -21.53 -10.03
CA TRP A 641 70.08 -21.12 -10.28
C TRP A 641 70.39 -19.64 -10.00
N LEU A 642 69.36 -18.76 -10.22
CA LEU A 642 69.45 -17.33 -9.93
C LEU A 642 69.29 -17.08 -8.42
N HIS A 643 68.40 -17.81 -7.79
CA HIS A 643 68.25 -17.74 -6.33
C HIS A 643 69.57 -18.13 -5.63
N GLU A 644 70.18 -19.24 -6.03
CA GLU A 644 71.48 -19.69 -5.50
C GLU A 644 72.62 -18.71 -5.80
N LEU A 645 72.56 -17.99 -6.92
CA LEU A 645 73.55 -16.98 -7.27
C LEU A 645 73.44 -15.71 -6.41
N VAL A 646 72.22 -15.29 -6.06
CA VAL A 646 71.98 -14.04 -5.35
C VAL A 646 72.01 -14.25 -3.84
N GLU A 647 71.54 -15.42 -3.34
CA GLU A 647 71.59 -15.77 -1.92
C GLU A 647 73.01 -16.14 -1.49
N ARG A 648 73.52 -15.35 -0.59
CA ARG A 648 74.82 -15.70 0.06
C ARG A 648 74.53 -16.75 1.14
N PRO A 649 75.34 -17.82 1.24
CA PRO A 649 75.24 -18.73 2.36
C PRO A 649 75.43 -17.97 3.69
N GLU A 650 74.56 -18.20 4.66
CA GLU A 650 74.74 -17.65 6.01
C GLU A 650 76.13 -17.97 6.54
N GLY A 651 76.92 -16.93 6.84
CA GLY A 651 78.26 -17.08 7.50
C GLY A 651 79.48 -16.72 6.68
N GLN A 652 79.33 -16.21 5.42
CA GLN A 652 80.50 -15.69 4.73
C GLN A 652 80.63 -14.16 4.89
N PRO A 653 81.88 -13.64 5.22
CA PRO A 653 82.07 -12.21 5.38
C PRO A 653 81.92 -11.48 4.04
N SER A 654 81.40 -10.28 4.12
CA SER A 654 81.17 -9.35 3.01
C SER A 654 82.44 -8.99 2.28
#